data_4fc2acb8a58004129573af97289f46da
#
_entry.id   4fc2acb8a58004129573af97289f46da
#
_cell.length_a   1.000
_cell.length_b   1.000
_cell.length_c   1.000
_cell.angle_alpha   90.00
_cell.angle_beta   90.00
_cell.angle_gamma   90.00
#
_symmetry.space_group_name_H-M   'P 1'
#
loop_
_entity.id
_entity.type
_entity.pdbx_description
1 polymer ?
#
loop_
_entity_poly.entity_id
_entity_poly.type
_entity_poly.pdbx_seq_one_letter_code
_entity_poly.pdbx_strand_id
1 'polypeptide(L)'
;MFDNNVSHFPKNGEWLFLFYEQGEGNMTYTSTAIGYPYIGEDREWKKALELFWKKELSEEAFLQQLKDIRLARIDKQLQLGLDVITVGDFTLYDRMLDTAIMFGLVPKRFQWQGGKVDLQTYYGIARGNKQAVASEMTKWFNTNYHYIVPEYEGQPLQLTENKIVADFLEAKEAFGITAKPTLIGPYTFCKLTKGYDKLSQVAFILDLIPLYTQVVKELVDAGANWIQIEEPALVTTLDDAEIKLVQEIYTQLAASVPEAKIMLQTYFESLSAYESLVTLPVQGIGLDFVHGYHKNMEALRQFGFPQDKALAIGIINGRDIWRANLAEVSTTIKAIEQLSKSKDIWIQSSCNLQHVPITATLETKLDPVLHNALAFADEKIMELVEVTSYIQGTNGAANHKLSDSMKAIEALKNHPIRQNKAIQHAIQKVSTQDFERYSNFKTRQTIQQQALQLPLFPTTTIGSFPQSDEVKRNRQAWRKKQLTNDEYNTFVEKETKRWVAIQEELDIDVLVHGEFERTDMVEYFGEKLTGFAFTEKAWVVSYGSRCVKPPIIYGDVAWEFPMTVTETAYAQSLTKHYVKGMLTGPVTILNWSFVRDDISRKDVTYQIAMALRQEVEALEAAGISIIQVDEPALREGLPLRKENWGAYLEWTVNAFKLATSSVRDETQIHTHMCYCEFNDFIEPISALDADVISIETSRSHGELISSLKINPYEKGIGLGVYDIHSPRVPSEEEMLNIMQDSLQVLKHNQFWVNPDCGLKTRKEPETVAALAHMVAATKTLRQQVQQSAL
;
A
#
# COMPACT_ATOMS: atom_id res chain seq x y z
N MET A 1 -13.76 -23.93 5.50
CA MET A 1 -14.77 -23.49 4.52
C MET A 1 -15.08 -22.03 4.78
N PHE A 2 -14.18 -21.16 4.41
CA PHE A 2 -14.42 -19.72 4.47
C PHE A 2 -13.83 -19.11 3.20
N ASP A 3 -14.72 -18.94 2.19
CA ASP A 3 -14.45 -18.09 1.04
C ASP A 3 -14.66 -16.65 1.51
N ASN A 4 -13.58 -15.94 1.73
CA ASN A 4 -13.62 -14.55 2.19
C ASN A 4 -12.98 -13.62 1.18
N ASN A 5 -13.73 -12.62 0.86
CA ASN A 5 -13.45 -11.37 0.15
C ASN A 5 -13.91 -11.30 -1.30
N VAL A 6 -15.18 -11.61 -1.48
CA VAL A 6 -15.98 -10.92 -2.48
C VAL A 6 -16.93 -10.04 -1.69
N SER A 7 -17.05 -8.76 -2.04
CA SER A 7 -18.13 -7.90 -1.58
C SER A 7 -19.45 -8.44 -2.14
N HIS A 8 -19.98 -9.52 -1.55
CA HIS A 8 -21.24 -10.13 -1.95
C HIS A 8 -22.33 -9.67 -0.97
N PHE A 9 -23.12 -8.74 -1.42
CA PHE A 9 -24.48 -8.60 -0.93
C PHE A 9 -25.25 -9.90 -1.23
N PRO A 10 -26.14 -10.37 -0.34
CA PRO A 10 -26.79 -11.68 -0.48
C PRO A 10 -27.58 -11.80 -1.78
N LYS A 11 -27.35 -12.86 -2.55
CA LYS A 11 -27.92 -13.12 -3.87
C LYS A 11 -29.34 -13.71 -3.90
N ASN A 12 -30.02 -13.95 -2.76
CA ASN A 12 -31.35 -14.57 -2.77
C ASN A 12 -32.37 -13.69 -2.05
N GLY A 13 -33.31 -13.17 -2.87
CA GLY A 13 -34.42 -12.35 -2.43
C GLY A 13 -35.49 -13.13 -1.66
N GLU A 14 -35.30 -13.34 -0.37
CA GLU A 14 -36.40 -13.61 0.53
C GLU A 14 -36.61 -12.37 1.43
N TRP A 15 -37.59 -11.56 1.02
CA TRP A 15 -37.95 -10.33 1.70
C TRP A 15 -39.07 -10.57 2.66
N LEU A 16 -38.82 -10.47 3.97
CA LEU A 16 -39.86 -10.25 4.95
C LEU A 16 -40.32 -8.78 4.87
N PHE A 17 -41.57 -8.56 4.41
CA PHE A 17 -42.25 -7.30 4.55
C PHE A 17 -42.63 -7.09 6.01
N LEU A 18 -41.90 -6.22 6.73
CA LEU A 18 -42.32 -5.72 8.04
C LEU A 18 -42.98 -4.33 7.88
N PHE A 19 -44.19 -4.20 8.40
CA PHE A 19 -44.97 -2.98 8.39
C PHE A 19 -44.31 -1.88 9.21
N TYR A 20 -44.37 -0.68 8.67
CA TYR A 20 -43.92 0.56 9.27
C TYR A 20 -44.86 0.95 10.42
N GLU A 21 -44.41 0.99 11.66
CA GLU A 21 -44.96 1.87 12.70
C GLU A 21 -44.09 3.13 12.79
N GLN A 22 -44.71 4.28 12.57
CA GLN A 22 -44.03 5.58 12.72
C GLN A 22 -43.71 5.81 14.20
N GLY A 23 -42.42 5.70 14.54
CA GLY A 23 -41.89 6.10 15.84
C GLY A 23 -41.59 7.60 15.87
N GLU A 24 -42.09 8.28 16.88
CA GLU A 24 -41.91 9.72 17.09
C GLU A 24 -40.44 10.12 17.33
N GLY A 25 -39.93 10.94 16.46
CA GLY A 25 -38.62 11.64 16.52
C GLY A 25 -38.02 11.73 15.12
N ASN A 26 -37.85 12.91 14.55
CA ASN A 26 -37.27 13.11 13.22
C ASN A 26 -35.85 12.56 13.19
N MET A 27 -35.63 11.56 12.34
CA MET A 27 -34.29 11.08 12.02
C MET A 27 -33.54 12.14 11.25
N THR A 28 -32.27 12.31 11.61
CA THR A 28 -31.35 13.18 10.87
C THR A 28 -30.38 12.36 10.05
N TYR A 29 -30.17 12.75 8.81
CA TYR A 29 -29.19 12.15 7.92
C TYR A 29 -28.24 13.25 7.45
N THR A 30 -26.94 12.98 7.55
CA THR A 30 -25.88 13.92 7.18
C THR A 30 -24.90 13.22 6.25
N SER A 31 -24.63 13.80 5.08
CA SER A 31 -23.59 13.32 4.18
C SER A 31 -22.24 13.93 4.52
N THR A 32 -21.18 13.11 4.56
CA THR A 32 -19.81 13.55 4.78
C THR A 32 -18.81 12.58 4.15
N ALA A 33 -17.55 12.99 4.00
CA ALA A 33 -16.44 12.09 3.70
C ALA A 33 -15.49 12.03 4.91
N ILE A 34 -14.81 10.89 5.13
CA ILE A 34 -13.77 10.78 6.18
C ILE A 34 -12.59 11.69 5.87
N GLY A 35 -12.29 11.89 4.59
CA GLY A 35 -11.29 12.81 4.06
C GLY A 35 -11.31 12.79 2.54
N TYR A 36 -10.55 13.67 1.92
CA TYR A 36 -10.55 13.86 0.47
C TYR A 36 -9.12 13.95 -0.07
N PRO A 37 -8.80 13.49 -1.31
CA PRO A 37 -7.45 13.55 -1.86
C PRO A 37 -6.83 14.95 -1.85
N TYR A 38 -5.55 15.04 -1.49
CA TYR A 38 -4.83 16.32 -1.42
C TYR A 38 -3.85 16.56 -2.58
N ILE A 39 -3.70 15.58 -3.46
CA ILE A 39 -2.72 15.60 -4.55
C ILE A 39 -3.00 16.68 -5.62
N GLY A 40 -4.29 17.03 -5.85
CA GLY A 40 -4.74 17.83 -6.98
C GLY A 40 -4.88 17.04 -8.28
N GLU A 41 -5.74 17.49 -9.20
CA GLU A 41 -6.04 16.78 -10.48
C GLU A 41 -4.81 16.63 -11.37
N ASP A 42 -3.94 17.65 -11.39
CA ASP A 42 -2.67 17.66 -12.11
C ASP A 42 -1.45 17.49 -11.21
N ARG A 43 -1.63 16.95 -9.99
CA ARG A 43 -0.59 16.78 -8.97
C ARG A 43 0.05 18.09 -8.55
N GLU A 44 -0.75 19.14 -8.35
CA GLU A 44 -0.31 20.49 -7.96
C GLU A 44 0.47 20.44 -6.65
N TRP A 45 -0.01 19.68 -5.68
CA TRP A 45 0.66 19.47 -4.40
C TRP A 45 2.08 18.89 -4.58
N LYS A 46 2.22 17.84 -5.41
CA LYS A 46 3.53 17.25 -5.72
C LYS A 46 4.46 18.25 -6.40
N LYS A 47 3.94 19.03 -7.36
CA LYS A 47 4.74 20.02 -8.08
C LYS A 47 5.26 21.09 -7.14
N ALA A 48 4.42 21.61 -6.24
CA ALA A 48 4.81 22.61 -5.23
C ALA A 48 5.93 22.06 -4.32
N LEU A 49 5.80 20.83 -3.80
CA LEU A 49 6.82 20.18 -2.99
C LEU A 49 8.17 20.07 -3.73
N GLU A 50 8.16 19.58 -4.96
CA GLU A 50 9.39 19.36 -5.73
C GLU A 50 10.10 20.67 -6.10
N LEU A 51 9.35 21.74 -6.41
CA LEU A 51 9.90 23.07 -6.64
C LEU A 51 10.52 23.65 -5.37
N PHE A 52 9.85 23.51 -4.23
CA PHE A 52 10.39 23.95 -2.94
C PHE A 52 11.69 23.20 -2.59
N TRP A 53 11.74 21.87 -2.73
CA TRP A 53 12.94 21.09 -2.45
C TRP A 53 14.11 21.41 -3.38
N LYS A 54 13.83 21.82 -4.62
CA LYS A 54 14.84 22.31 -5.58
C LYS A 54 15.28 23.74 -5.30
N LYS A 55 14.66 24.42 -4.33
CA LYS A 55 14.87 25.84 -4.03
C LYS A 55 14.47 26.79 -5.19
N GLU A 56 13.52 26.34 -6.02
CA GLU A 56 12.92 27.12 -7.10
C GLU A 56 11.70 27.89 -6.62
N LEU A 57 11.21 27.63 -5.40
CA LEU A 57 10.10 28.28 -4.75
C LEU A 57 10.51 28.70 -3.33
N SER A 58 10.21 29.94 -2.93
CA SER A 58 10.41 30.39 -1.55
C SER A 58 9.43 29.70 -0.60
N GLU A 59 9.75 29.66 0.69
CA GLU A 59 8.87 29.07 1.71
C GLU A 59 7.50 29.75 1.73
N GLU A 60 7.46 31.06 1.68
CA GLU A 60 6.21 31.83 1.66
C GLU A 60 5.34 31.50 0.43
N ALA A 61 5.93 31.49 -0.77
CA ALA A 61 5.23 31.14 -2.00
C ALA A 61 4.78 29.66 -2.01
N PHE A 62 5.58 28.76 -1.42
CA PHE A 62 5.23 27.37 -1.25
C PHE A 62 4.01 27.20 -0.34
N LEU A 63 4.02 27.80 0.84
CA LEU A 63 2.90 27.72 1.80
C LEU A 63 1.63 28.35 1.22
N GLN A 64 1.75 29.44 0.44
CA GLN A 64 0.62 30.03 -0.26
C GLN A 64 0.02 29.08 -1.31
N GLN A 65 0.84 28.45 -2.14
CA GLN A 65 0.34 27.43 -3.10
C GLN A 65 -0.37 26.28 -2.41
N LEU A 66 0.16 25.79 -1.27
CA LEU A 66 -0.51 24.73 -0.50
C LEU A 66 -1.85 25.20 0.08
N LYS A 67 -1.93 26.48 0.52
CA LYS A 67 -3.19 27.08 0.95
C LYS A 67 -4.21 27.11 -0.19
N ASP A 68 -3.80 27.56 -1.37
CA ASP A 68 -4.67 27.63 -2.55
C ASP A 68 -5.22 26.24 -2.93
N ILE A 69 -4.36 25.20 -2.91
CA ILE A 69 -4.78 23.81 -3.15
C ILE A 69 -5.77 23.35 -2.08
N ARG A 70 -5.52 23.65 -0.81
CA ARG A 70 -6.37 23.28 0.32
C ARG A 70 -7.75 23.92 0.21
N LEU A 71 -7.83 25.22 -0.11
CA LEU A 71 -9.08 25.92 -0.31
C LEU A 71 -9.86 25.39 -1.54
N ALA A 72 -9.17 25.16 -2.66
CA ALA A 72 -9.81 24.62 -3.86
C ALA A 72 -10.46 23.24 -3.64
N ARG A 73 -9.85 22.37 -2.84
CA ARG A 73 -10.44 21.06 -2.52
C ARG A 73 -11.64 21.15 -1.57
N ILE A 74 -11.69 22.17 -0.69
CA ILE A 74 -12.87 22.43 0.15
C ILE A 74 -14.01 22.95 -0.72
N ASP A 75 -13.75 23.94 -1.57
CA ASP A 75 -14.73 24.51 -2.49
C ASP A 75 -15.36 23.42 -3.39
N LYS A 76 -14.53 22.53 -3.92
CA LYS A 76 -15.02 21.43 -4.76
C LYS A 76 -15.98 20.50 -4.01
N GLN A 77 -15.68 20.14 -2.77
CA GLN A 77 -16.59 19.30 -1.97
C GLN A 77 -17.90 20.02 -1.65
N LEU A 78 -17.86 21.33 -1.42
CA LEU A 78 -19.07 22.17 -1.26
C LEU A 78 -19.90 22.20 -2.54
N GLN A 79 -19.26 22.38 -3.69
CA GLN A 79 -19.95 22.36 -5.00
C GLN A 79 -20.57 21.00 -5.32
N LEU A 80 -19.98 19.89 -4.85
CA LEU A 80 -20.52 18.55 -4.98
C LEU A 80 -21.70 18.28 -4.02
N GLY A 81 -21.93 19.16 -3.03
CA GLY A 81 -23.11 19.16 -2.18
C GLY A 81 -23.02 18.34 -0.90
N LEU A 82 -21.83 18.05 -0.38
CA LEU A 82 -21.68 17.45 0.95
C LEU A 82 -22.23 18.36 2.04
N ASP A 83 -22.96 17.80 3.00
CA ASP A 83 -23.52 18.55 4.14
C ASP A 83 -22.41 19.01 5.10
N VAL A 84 -21.39 18.14 5.34
CA VAL A 84 -20.30 18.43 6.26
C VAL A 84 -18.96 18.12 5.63
N ILE A 85 -18.11 19.12 5.55
CA ILE A 85 -16.76 19.03 4.98
C ILE A 85 -15.76 18.66 6.07
N THR A 86 -14.87 17.70 5.79
CA THR A 86 -13.76 17.34 6.67
C THR A 86 -12.52 18.20 6.34
N VAL A 87 -11.86 18.72 7.39
CA VAL A 87 -10.63 19.53 7.30
C VAL A 87 -9.57 18.98 8.26
N GLY A 88 -8.29 19.37 8.07
CA GLY A 88 -7.18 18.85 8.86
C GLY A 88 -6.56 17.56 8.32
N ASP A 89 -7.13 16.99 7.26
CA ASP A 89 -6.60 15.82 6.54
C ASP A 89 -5.56 16.17 5.46
N PHE A 90 -5.41 17.45 5.13
CA PHE A 90 -4.36 17.94 4.23
C PHE A 90 -3.00 17.92 4.92
N THR A 91 -1.96 17.43 4.24
CA THR A 91 -0.63 17.25 4.83
C THR A 91 0.47 17.90 3.98
N LEU A 92 1.57 18.25 4.65
CA LEU A 92 2.81 18.72 3.99
C LEU A 92 3.63 17.55 3.41
N TYR A 93 3.50 16.35 3.98
CA TYR A 93 4.17 15.13 3.51
C TYR A 93 3.36 13.87 3.86
N ASP A 94 3.06 13.64 5.14
CA ASP A 94 2.14 12.63 5.64
C ASP A 94 1.55 13.02 7.00
N ARG A 95 0.36 12.51 7.31
CA ARG A 95 -0.41 12.89 8.50
C ARG A 95 0.20 12.39 9.82
N MET A 96 0.91 11.27 9.81
CA MET A 96 1.62 10.76 10.99
C MET A 96 2.80 11.68 11.33
N LEU A 97 3.55 12.11 10.32
CA LEU A 97 4.62 13.10 10.50
C LEU A 97 4.07 14.44 10.98
N ASP A 98 2.97 14.94 10.38
CA ASP A 98 2.31 16.17 10.84
C ASP A 98 1.93 16.08 12.32
N THR A 99 1.36 14.92 12.75
CA THR A 99 0.99 14.67 14.15
C THR A 99 2.21 14.59 15.07
N ALA A 100 3.27 13.91 14.62
CA ALA A 100 4.53 13.82 15.36
C ALA A 100 5.14 15.21 15.60
N ILE A 101 5.19 16.03 14.55
CA ILE A 101 5.71 17.41 14.62
C ILE A 101 4.83 18.25 15.53
N MET A 102 3.51 18.14 15.43
CA MET A 102 2.56 18.86 16.27
C MET A 102 2.83 18.62 17.77
N PHE A 103 3.20 17.40 18.14
CA PHE A 103 3.53 17.04 19.53
C PHE A 103 5.02 17.11 19.90
N GLY A 104 5.85 17.71 19.03
CA GLY A 104 7.28 17.89 19.29
C GLY A 104 8.08 16.57 19.27
N LEU A 105 7.55 15.52 18.63
CA LEU A 105 8.21 14.23 18.51
C LEU A 105 9.24 14.28 17.36
N VAL A 106 10.36 14.97 17.62
CA VAL A 106 11.48 15.15 16.70
C VAL A 106 12.65 14.26 17.15
N PRO A 107 13.16 13.33 16.30
CA PRO A 107 14.29 12.48 16.67
C PRO A 107 15.55 13.30 17.00
N LYS A 108 16.28 12.91 18.04
CA LYS A 108 17.47 13.65 18.59
C LYS A 108 18.53 13.97 17.54
N ARG A 109 18.68 13.10 16.52
CA ARG A 109 19.66 13.30 15.45
C ARG A 109 19.44 14.57 14.62
N PHE A 110 18.23 15.17 14.66
CA PHE A 110 17.91 16.43 13.99
C PHE A 110 18.19 17.66 14.87
N GLN A 111 18.64 17.47 16.12
CA GLN A 111 19.12 18.53 17.02
C GLN A 111 18.12 19.67 17.26
N TRP A 112 16.83 19.39 17.18
CA TRP A 112 15.78 20.39 17.47
C TRP A 112 15.79 20.79 18.93
N GLN A 113 15.61 22.09 19.21
CA GLN A 113 15.75 22.69 20.54
C GLN A 113 14.41 23.16 21.14
N GLY A 114 13.28 22.77 20.54
CA GLY A 114 11.94 23.20 20.98
C GLY A 114 11.35 24.33 20.13
N GLY A 115 10.09 24.65 20.38
CA GLY A 115 9.32 25.65 19.62
C GLY A 115 8.76 25.11 18.31
N LYS A 116 8.43 26.01 17.37
CA LYS A 116 7.94 25.61 16.04
C LYS A 116 9.01 24.87 15.27
N VAL A 117 8.64 23.74 14.66
CA VAL A 117 9.54 22.98 13.79
C VAL A 117 9.55 23.60 12.39
N ASP A 118 10.73 23.95 11.91
CA ASP A 118 10.88 24.51 10.56
C ASP A 118 10.74 23.44 9.46
N LEU A 119 10.46 23.87 8.23
CA LEU A 119 10.27 22.97 7.10
C LEU A 119 11.53 22.20 6.72
N GLN A 120 12.72 22.72 7.02
CA GLN A 120 13.98 22.03 6.77
C GLN A 120 14.11 20.80 7.68
N THR A 121 13.80 20.94 8.96
CA THR A 121 13.75 19.86 9.94
C THR A 121 12.64 18.88 9.58
N TYR A 122 11.42 19.37 9.28
CA TYR A 122 10.28 18.56 8.86
C TYR A 122 10.63 17.62 7.69
N TYR A 123 11.13 18.18 6.57
CA TYR A 123 11.53 17.37 5.43
C TYR A 123 12.83 16.60 5.65
N GLY A 124 13.67 17.02 6.59
CA GLY A 124 14.84 16.28 7.05
C GLY A 124 14.41 14.94 7.67
N ILE A 125 13.38 14.94 8.51
CA ILE A 125 12.82 13.71 9.13
C ILE A 125 12.29 12.77 8.04
N ALA A 126 11.54 13.31 7.08
CA ALA A 126 10.92 12.51 6.02
C ALA A 126 11.92 11.95 4.99
N ARG A 127 12.99 12.66 4.67
CA ARG A 127 13.86 12.38 3.51
C ARG A 127 15.34 12.21 3.83
N GLY A 128 15.72 12.49 5.06
CA GLY A 128 17.11 12.64 5.45
C GLY A 128 17.74 13.94 4.95
N ASN A 129 18.87 14.28 5.51
CA ASN A 129 19.72 15.36 5.08
C ASN A 129 21.21 14.95 5.15
N LYS A 130 22.15 15.89 4.95
CA LYS A 130 23.58 15.57 4.97
C LYS A 130 24.10 15.10 6.35
N GLN A 131 23.37 15.40 7.41
CA GLN A 131 23.79 15.17 8.81
C GLN A 131 23.04 14.00 9.46
N ALA A 132 21.80 13.76 9.06
CA ALA A 132 20.92 12.76 9.67
C ALA A 132 20.16 11.94 8.61
N VAL A 133 20.06 10.64 8.88
CA VAL A 133 19.24 9.73 8.05
C VAL A 133 17.76 10.00 8.29
N ALA A 134 16.93 9.72 7.27
CA ALA A 134 15.47 9.79 7.35
C ALA A 134 14.94 8.84 8.44
N SER A 135 13.74 9.14 8.92
CA SER A 135 12.96 8.19 9.70
C SER A 135 12.48 7.03 8.81
N GLU A 136 12.15 5.92 9.44
CA GLU A 136 11.59 4.77 8.74
C GLU A 136 10.26 5.14 8.07
N MET A 137 9.98 4.49 6.96
CA MET A 137 8.73 4.61 6.23
C MET A 137 8.10 3.22 6.12
N THR A 138 6.81 3.12 6.45
CA THR A 138 6.08 1.86 6.34
C THR A 138 4.64 2.09 5.87
N LYS A 139 3.93 1.03 5.56
CA LYS A 139 2.56 1.10 5.05
C LYS A 139 1.54 1.55 6.08
N TRP A 140 0.61 2.40 5.64
CA TRP A 140 -0.60 2.72 6.38
C TRP A 140 -1.56 1.52 6.30
N PHE A 141 -1.49 0.68 7.32
CA PHE A 141 -2.23 -0.59 7.38
C PHE A 141 -1.98 -1.47 6.14
N ASN A 142 -3.00 -2.02 5.52
CA ASN A 142 -2.91 -2.83 4.32
C ASN A 142 -3.23 -2.02 3.03
N THR A 143 -2.85 -0.75 3.00
CA THR A 143 -3.02 0.13 1.83
C THR A 143 -1.71 0.30 1.05
N ASN A 144 -1.76 0.94 -0.12
CA ASN A 144 -0.56 1.31 -0.89
C ASN A 144 0.01 2.68 -0.48
N TYR A 145 -0.57 3.32 0.52
CA TYR A 145 -0.06 4.55 1.12
C TYR A 145 0.93 4.25 2.24
N HIS A 146 2.01 5.02 2.32
CA HIS A 146 3.05 4.87 3.35
C HIS A 146 3.13 6.13 4.19
N TYR A 147 3.45 5.96 5.46
CA TYR A 147 3.68 7.04 6.41
C TYR A 147 5.10 6.99 6.98
N ILE A 148 5.57 8.14 7.46
CA ILE A 148 6.84 8.26 8.20
C ILE A 148 6.58 7.82 9.64
N VAL A 149 7.33 6.82 10.09
CA VAL A 149 7.21 6.26 11.44
C VAL A 149 7.74 7.27 12.46
N PRO A 150 6.90 7.74 13.40
CA PRO A 150 7.39 8.58 14.49
C PRO A 150 8.33 7.79 15.41
N GLU A 151 9.37 8.46 15.92
CA GLU A 151 10.38 7.83 16.78
C GLU A 151 10.39 8.50 18.15
N TYR A 152 10.06 7.72 19.18
CA TYR A 152 10.14 8.18 20.58
C TYR A 152 11.44 7.72 21.22
N GLU A 153 12.28 8.68 21.62
CA GLU A 153 13.59 8.45 22.24
C GLU A 153 13.62 9.00 23.69
N GLY A 154 12.43 9.12 24.32
CA GLY A 154 12.29 9.70 25.65
C GLY A 154 12.41 11.24 25.67
N GLN A 155 12.23 11.91 24.53
CA GLN A 155 12.19 13.37 24.48
C GLN A 155 10.88 13.90 25.08
N PRO A 156 10.93 15.11 25.71
CA PRO A 156 9.72 15.72 26.25
C PRO A 156 8.76 16.11 25.11
N LEU A 157 7.49 15.79 25.32
CA LEU A 157 6.43 16.13 24.37
C LEU A 157 5.88 17.52 24.67
N GLN A 158 5.54 18.28 23.64
CA GLN A 158 4.92 19.59 23.74
C GLN A 158 4.10 19.91 22.49
N LEU A 159 3.03 20.66 22.65
CA LEU A 159 2.30 21.19 21.49
C LEU A 159 3.12 22.32 20.85
N THR A 160 3.65 22.06 19.65
CA THR A 160 4.49 23.03 18.92
C THR A 160 3.64 24.02 18.14
N GLU A 161 2.60 23.54 17.48
CA GLU A 161 1.63 24.29 16.69
C GLU A 161 0.37 23.43 16.51
N ASN A 162 -0.80 24.01 16.70
CA ASN A 162 -2.05 23.33 16.41
C ASN A 162 -2.48 23.58 14.95
N LYS A 163 -1.92 22.80 14.02
CA LYS A 163 -2.24 22.86 12.59
C LYS A 163 -3.73 22.64 12.33
N ILE A 164 -4.38 21.76 13.10
CA ILE A 164 -5.78 21.37 12.87
C ILE A 164 -6.71 22.56 13.14
N VAL A 165 -6.45 23.34 14.20
CA VAL A 165 -7.17 24.58 14.47
C VAL A 165 -6.95 25.60 13.35
N ALA A 166 -5.71 25.72 12.86
CA ALA A 166 -5.42 26.64 11.75
C ALA A 166 -6.22 26.26 10.48
N ASP A 167 -6.23 24.98 10.11
CA ASP A 167 -6.99 24.50 8.95
C ASP A 167 -8.51 24.69 9.14
N PHE A 168 -9.03 24.51 10.35
CA PHE A 168 -10.44 24.74 10.69
C PHE A 168 -10.83 26.21 10.56
N LEU A 169 -10.02 27.12 11.13
CA LEU A 169 -10.27 28.57 11.07
C LEU A 169 -10.15 29.09 9.63
N GLU A 170 -9.20 28.59 8.84
CA GLU A 170 -9.04 28.93 7.43
C GLU A 170 -10.30 28.58 6.62
N ALA A 171 -10.87 27.37 6.83
CA ALA A 171 -12.12 26.98 6.17
C ALA A 171 -13.31 27.84 6.60
N LYS A 172 -13.39 28.16 7.89
CA LYS A 172 -14.43 29.04 8.46
C LYS A 172 -14.34 30.46 7.90
N GLU A 173 -13.13 31.01 7.80
CA GLU A 173 -12.89 32.36 7.25
C GLU A 173 -13.18 32.42 5.75
N ALA A 174 -12.72 31.42 4.98
CA ALA A 174 -12.84 31.44 3.52
C ALA A 174 -14.27 31.16 3.04
N PHE A 175 -15.02 30.28 3.70
CA PHE A 175 -16.31 29.78 3.21
C PHE A 175 -17.48 30.02 4.15
N GLY A 176 -17.26 30.50 5.37
CA GLY A 176 -18.33 30.69 6.38
C GLY A 176 -18.92 29.39 6.91
N ILE A 177 -18.25 28.25 6.73
CA ILE A 177 -18.72 26.93 7.14
C ILE A 177 -18.20 26.54 8.52
N THR A 178 -18.94 25.63 9.19
CA THR A 178 -18.44 24.89 10.35
C THR A 178 -18.03 23.51 9.89
N ALA A 179 -16.77 23.39 9.47
CA ALA A 179 -16.20 22.13 9.01
C ALA A 179 -16.04 21.12 10.18
N LYS A 180 -15.82 19.87 9.86
CA LYS A 180 -15.46 18.79 10.81
C LYS A 180 -13.95 18.61 10.79
N PRO A 181 -13.18 19.15 11.78
CA PRO A 181 -11.75 18.91 11.88
C PRO A 181 -11.46 17.44 12.20
N THR A 182 -10.40 16.90 11.59
CA THR A 182 -9.97 15.52 11.80
C THR A 182 -8.52 15.43 12.26
N LEU A 183 -8.25 14.50 13.16
CA LEU A 183 -6.91 14.18 13.66
C LEU A 183 -6.75 12.67 13.84
N ILE A 184 -5.50 12.19 13.75
CA ILE A 184 -5.18 10.79 14.07
C ILE A 184 -5.33 10.61 15.58
N GLY A 185 -6.01 9.54 16.00
CA GLY A 185 -6.30 9.29 17.39
C GLY A 185 -5.05 8.86 18.20
N PRO A 186 -5.06 9.11 19.51
CA PRO A 186 -3.92 8.86 20.38
C PRO A 186 -3.49 7.40 20.44
N TYR A 187 -4.45 6.46 20.39
CA TYR A 187 -4.11 5.04 20.39
C TYR A 187 -3.43 4.62 19.07
N THR A 188 -4.00 5.00 17.92
CA THR A 188 -3.40 4.71 16.61
C THR A 188 -2.03 5.36 16.46
N PHE A 189 -1.89 6.63 16.86
CA PHE A 189 -0.61 7.34 16.83
C PHE A 189 0.45 6.62 17.66
N CYS A 190 0.11 6.25 18.88
CA CYS A 190 1.00 5.50 19.73
C CYS A 190 1.33 4.13 19.15
N LYS A 191 0.33 3.35 18.73
CA LYS A 191 0.51 1.99 18.18
C LYS A 191 1.47 1.95 16.99
N LEU A 192 1.51 3.01 16.19
CA LEU A 192 2.33 3.15 14.98
C LEU A 192 3.64 3.91 15.21
N THR A 193 3.91 4.39 16.42
CA THR A 193 5.18 5.00 16.83
C THR A 193 6.16 3.93 17.30
N LYS A 194 7.45 4.09 17.03
CA LYS A 194 8.53 3.17 17.49
C LYS A 194 9.42 3.83 18.55
N GLY A 195 10.25 3.02 19.22
CA GLY A 195 11.29 3.48 20.14
C GLY A 195 11.00 3.23 21.61
N TYR A 196 9.93 2.52 21.96
CA TYR A 196 9.59 2.13 23.33
C TYR A 196 9.19 0.65 23.42
N ASP A 197 9.34 0.10 24.63
CA ASP A 197 8.78 -1.23 24.96
C ASP A 197 7.32 -1.14 25.42
N LYS A 198 6.67 -2.28 25.68
CA LYS A 198 5.26 -2.32 26.13
C LYS A 198 4.99 -1.57 27.44
N LEU A 199 5.96 -1.48 28.35
CA LEU A 199 5.80 -0.77 29.63
C LEU A 199 5.89 0.74 29.43
N SER A 200 6.82 1.19 28.60
CA SER A 200 6.97 2.61 28.22
C SER A 200 5.85 3.12 27.34
N GLN A 201 5.12 2.23 26.64
CA GLN A 201 3.97 2.59 25.81
C GLN A 201 2.86 3.28 26.60
N VAL A 202 2.53 2.76 27.77
CA VAL A 202 1.49 3.35 28.63
C VAL A 202 1.92 4.74 29.09
N ALA A 203 3.19 4.92 29.49
CA ALA A 203 3.71 6.23 29.88
C ALA A 203 3.66 7.22 28.71
N PHE A 204 4.07 6.81 27.52
CA PHE A 204 4.01 7.63 26.31
C PHE A 204 2.59 8.11 25.99
N ILE A 205 1.59 7.21 26.10
CA ILE A 205 0.19 7.59 25.90
C ILE A 205 -0.29 8.58 26.97
N LEU A 206 0.04 8.34 28.24
CA LEU A 206 -0.34 9.25 29.33
C LEU A 206 0.25 10.65 29.15
N ASP A 207 1.46 10.75 28.61
CA ASP A 207 2.09 12.04 28.27
C ASP A 207 1.43 12.71 27.04
N LEU A 208 0.82 11.93 26.14
CA LEU A 208 0.11 12.46 24.96
C LEU A 208 -1.30 12.99 25.30
N ILE A 209 -2.03 12.39 26.25
CA ILE A 209 -3.43 12.75 26.55
C ILE A 209 -3.59 14.25 26.86
N PRO A 210 -2.76 14.90 27.68
CA PRO A 210 -2.86 16.34 27.91
C PRO A 210 -2.73 17.17 26.63
N LEU A 211 -1.88 16.75 25.69
CA LEU A 211 -1.69 17.45 24.42
C LEU A 211 -2.91 17.28 23.49
N TYR A 212 -3.46 16.07 23.42
CA TYR A 212 -4.72 15.83 22.71
C TYR A 212 -5.87 16.63 23.33
N THR A 213 -5.93 16.69 24.66
CA THR A 213 -6.90 17.50 25.40
C THR A 213 -6.79 18.98 25.00
N GLN A 214 -5.57 19.51 24.93
CA GLN A 214 -5.33 20.89 24.51
C GLN A 214 -5.79 21.12 23.06
N VAL A 215 -5.44 20.22 22.13
CA VAL A 215 -5.86 20.30 20.71
C VAL A 215 -7.39 20.31 20.59
N VAL A 216 -8.05 19.38 21.28
CA VAL A 216 -9.53 19.27 21.25
C VAL A 216 -10.18 20.51 21.86
N LYS A 217 -9.66 21.00 22.99
CA LYS A 217 -10.16 22.22 23.64
C LYS A 217 -10.02 23.44 22.73
N GLU A 218 -8.87 23.65 22.10
CA GLU A 218 -8.66 24.75 21.16
C GLU A 218 -9.59 24.69 19.95
N LEU A 219 -9.95 23.47 19.47
CA LEU A 219 -10.93 23.28 18.41
C LEU A 219 -12.35 23.66 18.86
N VAL A 220 -12.75 23.26 20.08
CA VAL A 220 -14.04 23.68 20.68
C VAL A 220 -14.08 25.18 20.86
N ASP A 221 -13.03 25.79 21.39
CA ASP A 221 -12.93 27.24 21.58
C ASP A 221 -12.99 27.99 20.25
N ALA A 222 -12.48 27.41 19.14
CA ALA A 222 -12.60 27.92 17.78
C ALA A 222 -14.01 27.78 17.19
N GLY A 223 -14.88 26.97 17.81
CA GLY A 223 -16.27 26.75 17.44
C GLY A 223 -16.52 25.51 16.57
N ALA A 224 -15.67 24.50 16.67
CA ALA A 224 -15.92 23.20 16.03
C ALA A 224 -17.13 22.51 16.71
N ASN A 225 -18.13 22.09 15.90
CA ASN A 225 -19.29 21.35 16.41
C ASN A 225 -19.00 19.88 16.61
N TRP A 226 -18.31 19.27 15.66
CA TRP A 226 -17.87 17.87 15.68
C TRP A 226 -16.37 17.81 15.42
N ILE A 227 -15.71 16.93 16.13
CA ILE A 227 -14.27 16.64 15.94
C ILE A 227 -14.13 15.16 15.61
N GLN A 228 -13.59 14.82 14.45
CA GLN A 228 -13.31 13.46 14.04
C GLN A 228 -11.96 13.01 14.58
N ILE A 229 -11.95 11.92 15.35
CA ILE A 229 -10.72 11.26 15.82
C ILE A 229 -10.61 9.90 15.16
N GLU A 230 -9.58 9.72 14.35
CA GLU A 230 -9.40 8.52 13.54
C GLU A 230 -8.57 7.46 14.27
N GLU A 231 -9.19 6.33 14.58
CA GLU A 231 -8.59 5.19 15.28
C GLU A 231 -8.66 3.90 14.45
N PRO A 232 -8.05 3.84 13.25
CA PRO A 232 -8.06 2.62 12.45
C PRO A 232 -7.31 1.45 13.11
N ALA A 233 -6.44 1.68 14.10
CA ALA A 233 -5.83 0.60 14.86
C ALA A 233 -6.83 -0.22 15.69
N LEU A 234 -8.03 0.32 15.98
CA LEU A 234 -9.07 -0.38 16.71
C LEU A 234 -9.76 -1.51 15.91
N VAL A 235 -9.47 -1.64 14.64
CA VAL A 235 -9.97 -2.76 13.82
C VAL A 235 -8.96 -3.92 13.72
N THR A 236 -7.75 -3.77 14.25
CA THR A 236 -6.75 -4.83 14.31
C THR A 236 -7.03 -5.80 15.47
N THR A 237 -6.25 -6.87 15.59
CA THR A 237 -6.34 -7.74 16.77
C THR A 237 -5.85 -6.98 18.00
N LEU A 238 -6.70 -6.87 19.02
CA LEU A 238 -6.42 -6.18 20.30
C LEU A 238 -6.41 -7.20 21.43
N ASP A 239 -5.53 -7.00 22.40
CA ASP A 239 -5.58 -7.70 23.70
C ASP A 239 -6.38 -6.91 24.76
N ASP A 240 -6.69 -7.56 25.88
CA ASP A 240 -7.50 -6.95 26.95
C ASP A 240 -6.83 -5.71 27.57
N ALA A 241 -5.49 -5.65 27.58
CA ALA A 241 -4.77 -4.50 28.11
C ALA A 241 -4.89 -3.30 27.17
N GLU A 242 -4.83 -3.54 25.86
CA GLU A 242 -5.04 -2.53 24.83
C GLU A 242 -6.46 -1.97 24.87
N ILE A 243 -7.48 -2.83 25.04
CA ILE A 243 -8.88 -2.40 25.16
C ILE A 243 -9.05 -1.48 26.38
N LYS A 244 -8.51 -1.86 27.54
CA LYS A 244 -8.56 -1.04 28.76
C LYS A 244 -7.84 0.30 28.59
N LEU A 245 -6.70 0.29 27.91
CA LEU A 245 -5.94 1.51 27.62
C LEU A 245 -6.77 2.48 26.75
N VAL A 246 -7.45 1.99 25.73
CA VAL A 246 -8.34 2.79 24.89
C VAL A 246 -9.49 3.37 25.71
N GLN A 247 -10.10 2.57 26.59
CA GLN A 247 -11.16 3.04 27.49
C GLN A 247 -10.67 4.16 28.43
N GLU A 248 -9.46 4.03 28.96
CA GLU A 248 -8.84 5.05 29.80
C GLU A 248 -8.58 6.35 29.04
N ILE A 249 -7.98 6.27 27.83
CA ILE A 249 -7.72 7.43 26.97
C ILE A 249 -9.00 8.26 26.75
N TYR A 250 -10.05 7.61 26.27
CA TYR A 250 -11.29 8.33 25.91
C TYR A 250 -12.07 8.77 27.15
N THR A 251 -11.97 8.07 28.28
CA THR A 251 -12.53 8.52 29.55
C THR A 251 -11.86 9.81 30.05
N GLN A 252 -10.52 9.86 30.00
CA GLN A 252 -9.78 11.06 30.41
C GLN A 252 -10.05 12.24 29.46
N LEU A 253 -10.08 12.00 28.15
CA LEU A 253 -10.36 13.04 27.15
C LEU A 253 -11.75 13.61 27.31
N ALA A 254 -12.78 12.77 27.46
CA ALA A 254 -14.17 13.20 27.67
C ALA A 254 -14.36 13.96 29.00
N ALA A 255 -13.67 13.53 30.06
CA ALA A 255 -13.72 14.25 31.34
C ALA A 255 -13.01 15.62 31.29
N SER A 256 -11.97 15.75 30.46
CA SER A 256 -11.18 16.98 30.35
C SER A 256 -11.83 18.03 29.44
N VAL A 257 -12.62 17.63 28.44
CA VAL A 257 -13.31 18.52 27.49
C VAL A 257 -14.75 18.01 27.27
N PRO A 258 -15.62 18.12 28.30
CA PRO A 258 -16.96 17.52 28.26
C PRO A 258 -17.90 18.14 27.21
N GLU A 259 -17.61 19.35 26.75
CA GLU A 259 -18.35 20.04 25.69
C GLU A 259 -17.99 19.56 24.26
N ALA A 260 -16.90 18.81 24.08
CA ALA A 260 -16.48 18.33 22.78
C ALA A 260 -17.41 17.22 22.26
N LYS A 261 -17.88 17.37 21.03
CA LYS A 261 -18.57 16.28 20.31
C LYS A 261 -17.54 15.52 19.46
N ILE A 262 -17.16 14.34 19.93
CA ILE A 262 -16.17 13.48 19.27
C ILE A 262 -16.89 12.43 18.43
N MET A 263 -16.54 12.36 17.13
CA MET A 263 -16.81 11.25 16.24
C MET A 263 -15.58 10.34 16.21
N LEU A 264 -15.64 9.21 16.93
CA LEU A 264 -14.59 8.19 16.89
C LEU A 264 -14.71 7.43 15.57
N GLN A 265 -13.73 7.58 14.69
CA GLN A 265 -13.77 7.02 13.35
C GLN A 265 -12.90 5.79 13.22
N THR A 266 -13.51 4.65 12.84
CA THR A 266 -12.81 3.41 12.51
C THR A 266 -13.07 3.03 11.05
N TYR A 267 -12.11 2.34 10.42
CA TYR A 267 -12.20 1.94 9.02
C TYR A 267 -11.22 0.83 8.65
N PHE A 268 -11.38 0.23 7.48
CA PHE A 268 -10.64 -0.87 6.84
C PHE A 268 -11.06 -2.28 7.28
N GLU A 269 -11.79 -2.44 8.38
CA GLU A 269 -12.33 -3.71 8.87
C GLU A 269 -13.43 -3.40 9.91
N SER A 270 -14.06 -4.42 10.47
CA SER A 270 -15.01 -4.28 11.58
C SER A 270 -14.31 -3.84 12.87
N LEU A 271 -15.04 -3.13 13.74
CA LEU A 271 -14.54 -2.74 15.06
C LEU A 271 -14.20 -3.99 15.89
N SER A 272 -12.98 -4.09 16.38
CA SER A 272 -12.58 -5.12 17.34
C SER A 272 -13.21 -4.85 18.70
N ALA A 273 -13.46 -5.89 19.50
CA ALA A 273 -14.05 -5.75 20.83
C ALA A 273 -15.28 -4.79 20.83
N TYR A 274 -16.18 -4.94 19.87
CA TYR A 274 -17.31 -4.05 19.61
C TYR A 274 -18.07 -3.69 20.87
N GLU A 275 -18.47 -4.70 21.69
CA GLU A 275 -19.26 -4.53 22.92
C GLU A 275 -18.61 -3.53 23.89
N SER A 276 -17.29 -3.60 24.03
CA SER A 276 -16.53 -2.72 24.92
C SER A 276 -16.31 -1.33 24.33
N LEU A 277 -16.00 -1.24 23.02
CA LEU A 277 -15.59 0.01 22.39
C LEU A 277 -16.78 0.87 21.92
N VAL A 278 -17.93 0.27 21.64
CA VAL A 278 -19.13 1.04 21.29
C VAL A 278 -19.67 1.89 22.45
N THR A 279 -19.30 1.55 23.70
CA THR A 279 -19.70 2.25 24.91
C THR A 279 -18.75 3.38 25.34
N LEU A 280 -17.64 3.59 24.62
CA LEU A 280 -16.70 4.69 24.91
C LEU A 280 -17.44 6.03 25.06
N PRO A 281 -17.01 6.94 25.94
CA PRO A 281 -17.69 8.21 26.22
C PRO A 281 -17.46 9.24 25.09
N VAL A 282 -17.89 8.90 23.89
CA VAL A 282 -17.86 9.74 22.67
C VAL A 282 -19.28 9.92 22.15
N GLN A 283 -19.53 10.98 21.41
CA GLN A 283 -20.88 11.35 20.96
C GLN A 283 -21.28 10.70 19.62
N GLY A 284 -20.30 10.13 18.90
CA GLY A 284 -20.56 9.40 17.68
C GLY A 284 -19.48 8.36 17.38
N ILE A 285 -19.84 7.32 16.63
CA ILE A 285 -18.92 6.26 16.23
C ILE A 285 -19.11 5.98 14.73
N GLY A 286 -18.01 6.00 13.99
CA GLY A 286 -17.95 5.63 12.59
C GLY A 286 -17.51 4.18 12.42
N LEU A 287 -18.29 3.41 11.67
CA LEU A 287 -18.05 1.99 11.39
C LEU A 287 -17.98 1.75 9.88
N ASP A 288 -17.07 0.87 9.45
CA ASP A 288 -16.91 0.44 8.05
C ASP A 288 -17.88 -0.69 7.70
N PHE A 289 -18.91 -0.38 6.91
CA PHE A 289 -19.87 -1.35 6.38
C PHE A 289 -19.55 -1.79 4.95
N VAL A 290 -18.31 -1.63 4.51
CA VAL A 290 -17.76 -2.20 3.28
C VAL A 290 -16.84 -3.36 3.63
N HIS A 291 -15.70 -3.08 4.25
CA HIS A 291 -14.70 -4.11 4.61
C HIS A 291 -15.11 -4.90 5.86
N GLY A 292 -15.75 -4.25 6.82
CA GLY A 292 -16.24 -4.83 8.07
C GLY A 292 -17.71 -5.26 8.05
N TYR A 293 -18.37 -5.29 6.88
CA TYR A 293 -19.81 -5.44 6.74
C TYR A 293 -20.40 -6.57 7.59
N HIS A 294 -19.96 -7.79 7.37
CA HIS A 294 -20.59 -8.98 8.03
C HIS A 294 -20.47 -8.93 9.54
N LYS A 295 -19.27 -8.66 10.05
CA LYS A 295 -18.99 -8.62 11.50
C LYS A 295 -19.66 -7.42 12.17
N ASN A 296 -19.66 -6.23 11.55
CA ASN A 296 -20.35 -5.08 12.10
C ASN A 296 -21.88 -5.27 12.11
N MET A 297 -22.47 -5.88 11.06
CA MET A 297 -23.90 -6.22 11.05
C MET A 297 -24.26 -7.27 12.10
N GLU A 298 -23.41 -8.26 12.32
CA GLU A 298 -23.58 -9.26 13.38
C GLU A 298 -23.48 -8.63 14.77
N ALA A 299 -22.49 -7.77 14.98
CA ALA A 299 -22.32 -7.04 16.24
C ALA A 299 -23.50 -6.12 16.54
N LEU A 300 -24.02 -5.41 15.54
CA LEU A 300 -25.26 -4.61 15.71
C LEU A 300 -26.45 -5.46 16.09
N ARG A 301 -26.63 -6.66 15.53
CA ARG A 301 -27.74 -7.57 15.89
C ARG A 301 -27.57 -8.11 17.30
N GLN A 302 -26.34 -8.44 17.69
CA GLN A 302 -26.07 -9.07 18.98
C GLN A 302 -26.07 -8.09 20.14
N PHE A 303 -25.42 -6.92 19.99
CA PHE A 303 -25.16 -5.97 21.06
C PHE A 303 -25.96 -4.66 20.93
N GLY A 304 -26.56 -4.41 19.75
CA GLY A 304 -27.20 -3.12 19.44
C GLY A 304 -26.21 -1.98 19.28
N PHE A 305 -26.71 -0.73 19.39
CA PHE A 305 -25.91 0.49 19.35
C PHE A 305 -26.48 1.50 20.36
N PRO A 306 -25.64 2.30 21.06
CA PRO A 306 -26.12 3.31 22.02
C PRO A 306 -27.00 4.38 21.33
N GLN A 307 -28.20 4.59 21.81
CA GLN A 307 -29.20 5.46 21.16
C GLN A 307 -28.90 6.96 21.30
N ASP A 308 -28.05 7.32 22.25
CA ASP A 308 -27.57 8.68 22.51
C ASP A 308 -26.37 9.08 21.63
N LYS A 309 -25.88 8.18 20.78
CA LYS A 309 -24.75 8.42 19.89
C LYS A 309 -25.18 8.52 18.43
N ALA A 310 -24.49 9.39 17.69
CA ALA A 310 -24.53 9.40 16.24
C ALA A 310 -23.83 8.15 15.68
N LEU A 311 -24.40 7.53 14.66
CA LEU A 311 -23.79 6.43 13.93
C LEU A 311 -23.34 6.91 12.54
N ALA A 312 -22.02 6.93 12.30
CA ALA A 312 -21.48 7.23 10.97
C ALA A 312 -21.27 5.93 10.20
N ILE A 313 -22.05 5.75 9.14
CA ILE A 313 -22.11 4.55 8.30
C ILE A 313 -21.15 4.71 7.13
N GLY A 314 -19.99 4.07 7.20
CA GLY A 314 -19.02 3.99 6.11
C GLY A 314 -19.48 2.98 5.06
N ILE A 315 -20.24 3.43 4.05
CA ILE A 315 -20.94 2.54 3.13
C ILE A 315 -20.52 2.70 1.65
N ILE A 316 -19.99 3.86 1.26
CA ILE A 316 -19.38 4.04 -0.06
C ILE A 316 -17.91 3.68 0.01
N ASN A 317 -17.48 2.72 -0.81
CA ASN A 317 -16.12 2.19 -0.73
C ASN A 317 -15.07 3.26 -1.08
N GLY A 318 -14.21 3.60 -0.11
CA GLY A 318 -13.15 4.61 -0.27
C GLY A 318 -11.82 4.06 -0.79
N ARG A 319 -11.71 2.75 -1.09
CA ARG A 319 -10.48 2.09 -1.54
C ARG A 319 -10.56 1.49 -2.93
N ASP A 320 -11.75 1.34 -3.48
CA ASP A 320 -11.95 0.91 -4.86
C ASP A 320 -12.36 2.08 -5.75
N ILE A 321 -12.41 1.81 -7.04
CA ILE A 321 -12.74 2.80 -8.07
C ILE A 321 -14.08 2.53 -8.75
N TRP A 322 -14.84 1.57 -8.21
CA TRP A 322 -16.10 1.14 -8.83
C TRP A 322 -17.27 1.98 -8.32
N ARG A 323 -18.22 2.18 -9.20
CA ARG A 323 -19.50 2.82 -8.87
C ARG A 323 -20.29 1.94 -7.90
N ALA A 324 -20.85 2.55 -6.86
CA ALA A 324 -21.67 1.85 -5.90
C ALA A 324 -23.06 1.51 -6.46
N ASN A 325 -23.62 0.35 -6.10
CA ASN A 325 -25.02 0.04 -6.33
C ASN A 325 -25.88 0.78 -5.31
N LEU A 326 -26.32 1.99 -5.64
CA LEU A 326 -27.01 2.89 -4.71
C LEU A 326 -28.35 2.32 -4.21
N ALA A 327 -29.00 1.42 -4.96
CA ALA A 327 -30.22 0.75 -4.50
C ALA A 327 -29.91 -0.25 -3.35
N GLU A 328 -28.84 -1.03 -3.48
CA GLU A 328 -28.37 -1.92 -2.40
C GLU A 328 -27.85 -1.13 -1.21
N VAL A 329 -27.07 -0.06 -1.45
CA VAL A 329 -26.59 0.85 -0.41
C VAL A 329 -27.75 1.42 0.40
N SER A 330 -28.79 1.94 -0.25
CA SER A 330 -29.96 2.51 0.43
C SER A 330 -30.70 1.46 1.28
N THR A 331 -30.80 0.23 0.76
CA THR A 331 -31.42 -0.88 1.49
C THR A 331 -30.60 -1.27 2.72
N THR A 332 -29.28 -1.30 2.57
CA THR A 332 -28.34 -1.60 3.65
C THR A 332 -28.37 -0.53 4.75
N ILE A 333 -28.41 0.76 4.39
CA ILE A 333 -28.54 1.85 5.37
C ILE A 333 -29.82 1.68 6.18
N LYS A 334 -30.96 1.40 5.55
CA LYS A 334 -32.23 1.15 6.25
C LYS A 334 -32.15 -0.04 7.21
N ALA A 335 -31.45 -1.11 6.83
CA ALA A 335 -31.26 -2.26 7.71
C ALA A 335 -30.38 -1.90 8.93
N ILE A 336 -29.31 -1.11 8.73
CA ILE A 336 -28.44 -0.62 9.80
C ILE A 336 -29.21 0.29 10.74
N GLU A 337 -30.01 1.20 10.20
CA GLU A 337 -30.89 2.09 10.95
C GLU A 337 -31.80 1.31 11.88
N GLN A 338 -32.53 0.31 11.35
CA GLN A 338 -33.43 -0.53 12.14
C GLN A 338 -32.73 -1.29 13.26
N LEU A 339 -31.48 -1.74 13.04
CA LEU A 339 -30.70 -2.46 14.04
C LEU A 339 -30.09 -1.52 15.10
N SER A 340 -29.54 -0.39 14.68
CA SER A 340 -28.88 0.56 15.58
C SER A 340 -29.85 1.38 16.40
N LYS A 341 -31.04 1.70 15.84
CA LYS A 341 -32.04 2.64 16.42
C LYS A 341 -31.46 4.03 16.74
N SER A 342 -30.30 4.36 16.19
CA SER A 342 -29.73 5.71 16.28
C SER A 342 -30.62 6.68 15.51
N LYS A 343 -30.82 7.88 16.06
CA LYS A 343 -31.62 8.94 15.43
C LYS A 343 -30.77 9.93 14.65
N ASP A 344 -29.44 9.89 14.81
CA ASP A 344 -28.46 10.73 14.11
C ASP A 344 -27.54 9.84 13.25
N ILE A 345 -27.84 9.78 11.96
CA ILE A 345 -27.16 8.92 10.99
C ILE A 345 -26.29 9.77 10.06
N TRP A 346 -25.00 9.46 10.03
CA TRP A 346 -24.05 10.06 9.11
C TRP A 346 -23.72 9.06 8.01
N ILE A 347 -23.96 9.44 6.76
CA ILE A 347 -23.66 8.59 5.59
C ILE A 347 -22.33 9.06 5.02
N GLN A 348 -21.33 8.17 4.98
CA GLN A 348 -19.98 8.54 4.63
C GLN A 348 -19.24 7.47 3.82
N SER A 349 -18.05 7.86 3.29
CA SER A 349 -17.09 6.92 2.71
C SER A 349 -16.60 5.91 3.77
N SER A 350 -16.26 4.70 3.33
CA SER A 350 -15.77 3.65 4.24
C SER A 350 -14.40 3.99 4.87
N CYS A 351 -13.60 4.82 4.20
CA CYS A 351 -12.33 5.37 4.68
C CYS A 351 -12.05 6.71 3.99
N ASN A 352 -10.89 7.31 4.28
CA ASN A 352 -10.43 8.53 3.61
C ASN A 352 -10.29 8.27 2.09
N LEU A 353 -10.87 9.14 1.26
CA LEU A 353 -10.84 9.03 -0.21
C LEU A 353 -9.45 9.29 -0.83
N GLN A 354 -8.42 9.58 -0.04
CA GLN A 354 -7.03 9.71 -0.54
C GLN A 354 -6.49 8.46 -1.24
N HIS A 355 -7.15 7.31 -1.06
CA HIS A 355 -6.76 6.03 -1.65
C HIS A 355 -7.28 5.82 -3.07
N VAL A 356 -8.13 6.72 -3.56
CA VAL A 356 -8.67 6.71 -4.92
C VAL A 356 -8.30 7.99 -5.65
N PRO A 357 -8.28 8.00 -7.00
CA PRO A 357 -8.04 9.21 -7.79
C PRO A 357 -9.14 10.26 -7.57
N ILE A 358 -8.92 11.49 -8.04
CA ILE A 358 -9.84 12.61 -7.78
C ILE A 358 -11.13 12.49 -8.58
N THR A 359 -11.05 12.38 -9.92
CA THR A 359 -12.25 12.33 -10.78
C THR A 359 -12.02 11.46 -12.01
N ALA A 360 -13.03 10.68 -12.36
CA ALA A 360 -13.04 9.84 -13.55
C ALA A 360 -13.32 10.65 -14.84
N THR A 361 -13.86 11.85 -14.73
CA THR A 361 -14.24 12.68 -15.89
C THR A 361 -13.06 13.03 -16.80
N LEU A 362 -11.82 12.99 -16.26
CA LEU A 362 -10.60 13.26 -17.02
C LEU A 362 -10.08 12.07 -17.83
N GLU A 363 -10.67 10.87 -17.65
CA GLU A 363 -10.23 9.62 -18.28
C GLU A 363 -10.94 9.36 -19.61
N THR A 364 -10.71 10.24 -20.60
CA THR A 364 -11.47 10.29 -21.87
C THR A 364 -11.11 9.17 -22.87
N LYS A 365 -10.06 8.38 -22.61
CA LYS A 365 -9.58 7.33 -23.52
C LYS A 365 -10.00 5.92 -23.12
N LEU A 366 -10.62 5.76 -21.96
CA LEU A 366 -11.11 4.46 -21.50
C LEU A 366 -12.29 3.96 -22.34
N ASP A 367 -12.46 2.65 -22.36
CA ASP A 367 -13.68 2.03 -22.88
C ASP A 367 -14.91 2.68 -22.23
N PRO A 368 -15.93 3.09 -23.01
CA PRO A 368 -17.09 3.80 -22.47
C PRO A 368 -17.86 3.01 -21.41
N VAL A 369 -17.92 1.67 -21.51
CA VAL A 369 -18.59 0.83 -20.50
C VAL A 369 -17.79 0.82 -19.20
N LEU A 370 -16.46 0.70 -19.30
CA LEU A 370 -15.58 0.81 -18.15
C LEU A 370 -15.69 2.20 -17.52
N HIS A 371 -15.54 3.27 -18.30
CA HIS A 371 -15.59 4.65 -17.81
C HIS A 371 -16.88 4.94 -17.03
N ASN A 372 -18.03 4.50 -17.54
CA ASN A 372 -19.32 4.70 -16.89
C ASN A 372 -19.47 3.92 -15.56
N ALA A 373 -18.69 2.87 -15.37
CA ALA A 373 -18.69 2.07 -14.14
C ALA A 373 -17.66 2.56 -13.09
N LEU A 374 -16.87 3.60 -13.42
CA LEU A 374 -15.90 4.18 -12.47
C LEU A 374 -16.56 5.22 -11.55
N ALA A 375 -16.08 5.25 -10.31
CA ALA A 375 -16.36 6.28 -9.32
C ALA A 375 -15.07 6.57 -8.54
N PHE A 376 -14.44 7.73 -8.81
CA PHE A 376 -13.30 8.25 -8.05
C PHE A 376 -13.79 9.14 -6.90
N ALA A 377 -12.95 9.93 -6.27
CA ALA A 377 -13.34 10.69 -5.08
C ALA A 377 -14.55 11.61 -5.33
N ASP A 378 -14.57 12.34 -6.44
CA ASP A 378 -15.68 13.23 -6.77
C ASP A 378 -16.99 12.47 -6.99
N GLU A 379 -16.93 11.40 -7.79
CA GLU A 379 -18.09 10.57 -8.09
C GLU A 379 -18.60 9.87 -6.81
N LYS A 380 -17.71 9.45 -5.88
CA LYS A 380 -18.09 8.87 -4.59
C LYS A 380 -18.75 9.90 -3.67
N ILE A 381 -18.32 11.16 -3.70
CA ILE A 381 -19.01 12.25 -3.01
C ILE A 381 -20.41 12.44 -3.61
N MET A 382 -20.55 12.45 -4.92
CA MET A 382 -21.87 12.52 -5.55
C MET A 382 -22.77 11.35 -5.13
N GLU A 383 -22.24 10.13 -5.06
CA GLU A 383 -22.96 8.95 -4.58
C GLU A 383 -23.43 9.11 -3.12
N LEU A 384 -22.60 9.69 -2.24
CA LEU A 384 -22.96 9.99 -0.86
C LEU A 384 -24.15 10.99 -0.79
N VAL A 385 -24.07 12.08 -1.53
CA VAL A 385 -25.11 13.11 -1.60
C VAL A 385 -26.41 12.53 -2.17
N GLU A 386 -26.32 11.74 -3.23
CA GLU A 386 -27.46 11.14 -3.90
C GLU A 386 -28.21 10.13 -3.02
N VAL A 387 -27.47 9.21 -2.37
CA VAL A 387 -28.11 8.23 -1.48
C VAL A 387 -28.70 8.87 -0.23
N THR A 388 -28.05 9.91 0.31
CA THR A 388 -28.58 10.67 1.45
C THR A 388 -29.88 11.37 1.09
N SER A 389 -29.89 12.10 -0.05
CA SER A 389 -31.10 12.76 -0.56
C SER A 389 -32.25 11.79 -0.85
N TYR A 390 -31.91 10.59 -1.36
CA TYR A 390 -32.90 9.53 -1.62
C TYR A 390 -33.54 9.04 -0.32
N ILE A 391 -32.74 8.79 0.72
CA ILE A 391 -33.26 8.30 2.02
C ILE A 391 -34.12 9.36 2.71
N GLN A 392 -33.69 10.62 2.62
CA GLN A 392 -34.47 11.76 3.15
C GLN A 392 -35.79 12.03 2.39
N GLY A 393 -35.96 11.44 1.21
CA GLY A 393 -37.14 11.69 0.38
C GLY A 393 -37.19 13.08 -0.25
N THR A 394 -36.09 13.80 -0.27
CA THR A 394 -36.01 15.21 -0.68
C THR A 394 -35.88 15.43 -2.18
N ASN A 395 -35.55 14.38 -2.96
CA ASN A 395 -35.26 14.54 -4.39
C ASN A 395 -35.83 13.44 -5.27
N GLY A 396 -36.92 13.76 -6.02
CA GLY A 396 -37.52 12.83 -7.01
C GLY A 396 -36.59 12.42 -8.17
N ALA A 397 -35.54 13.20 -8.47
CA ALA A 397 -34.54 12.90 -9.48
C ALA A 397 -33.54 11.80 -9.02
N ALA A 398 -33.43 11.55 -7.72
CA ALA A 398 -32.55 10.51 -7.16
C ALA A 398 -32.92 9.10 -7.68
N ASN A 399 -34.19 8.82 -7.94
CA ASN A 399 -34.61 7.54 -8.51
C ASN A 399 -34.01 7.23 -9.89
N HIS A 400 -33.80 8.22 -10.75
CA HIS A 400 -33.14 8.02 -12.03
C HIS A 400 -31.66 7.69 -11.90
N LYS A 401 -30.97 8.36 -10.98
CA LYS A 401 -29.54 8.15 -10.72
C LYS A 401 -29.23 6.77 -10.12
N LEU A 402 -30.09 6.27 -9.21
CA LEU A 402 -30.00 4.91 -8.72
C LEU A 402 -30.09 3.88 -9.85
N SER A 403 -31.03 4.10 -10.79
CA SER A 403 -31.18 3.25 -11.98
C SER A 403 -29.96 3.30 -12.89
N ASP A 404 -29.34 4.45 -13.07
CA ASP A 404 -28.19 4.61 -13.95
C ASP A 404 -26.92 3.98 -13.39
N SER A 405 -26.70 4.02 -12.07
CA SER A 405 -25.60 3.29 -11.44
C SER A 405 -25.73 1.77 -11.65
N MET A 406 -26.94 1.24 -11.44
CA MET A 406 -27.23 -0.19 -11.68
C MET A 406 -26.99 -0.60 -13.13
N LYS A 407 -27.42 0.22 -14.10
CA LYS A 407 -27.20 -0.06 -15.54
C LYS A 407 -25.73 -0.08 -15.90
N ALA A 408 -24.93 0.85 -15.36
CA ALA A 408 -23.50 0.92 -15.62
C ALA A 408 -22.75 -0.31 -15.06
N ILE A 409 -23.09 -0.72 -13.84
CA ILE A 409 -22.54 -1.93 -13.20
C ILE A 409 -22.90 -3.18 -14.00
N GLU A 410 -24.17 -3.33 -14.39
CA GLU A 410 -24.64 -4.50 -15.15
C GLU A 410 -24.04 -4.54 -16.56
N ALA A 411 -23.85 -3.38 -17.21
CA ALA A 411 -23.17 -3.29 -18.50
C ALA A 411 -21.72 -3.78 -18.42
N LEU A 412 -20.98 -3.38 -17.39
CA LEU A 412 -19.62 -3.83 -17.18
C LEU A 412 -19.55 -5.32 -16.81
N LYS A 413 -20.48 -5.82 -15.99
CA LYS A 413 -20.57 -7.24 -15.64
C LYS A 413 -20.77 -8.13 -16.86
N ASN A 414 -21.56 -7.67 -17.84
CA ASN A 414 -21.84 -8.38 -19.08
C ASN A 414 -20.83 -8.05 -20.19
N HIS A 415 -19.82 -7.25 -19.93
CA HIS A 415 -18.82 -6.90 -20.94
C HIS A 415 -18.03 -8.12 -21.42
N PRO A 416 -17.78 -8.31 -22.74
CA PRO A 416 -17.11 -9.49 -23.28
C PRO A 416 -15.75 -9.79 -22.62
N ILE A 417 -15.01 -8.76 -22.19
CA ILE A 417 -13.71 -8.91 -21.52
C ILE A 417 -13.81 -9.65 -20.17
N ARG A 418 -14.99 -9.70 -19.54
CA ARG A 418 -15.30 -10.46 -18.31
C ARG A 418 -15.85 -11.85 -18.56
N GLN A 419 -15.99 -12.26 -19.83
CA GLN A 419 -16.69 -13.49 -20.24
C GLN A 419 -15.77 -14.47 -20.95
N ASN A 420 -14.47 -14.50 -20.66
CA ASN A 420 -13.55 -15.45 -21.28
C ASN A 420 -13.70 -16.84 -20.64
N LYS A 421 -14.58 -17.65 -21.26
CA LYS A 421 -14.87 -19.02 -20.76
C LYS A 421 -13.64 -19.92 -20.70
N ALA A 422 -12.64 -19.72 -21.55
CA ALA A 422 -11.43 -20.54 -21.56
C ALA A 422 -10.62 -20.29 -20.29
N ILE A 423 -10.44 -19.04 -19.89
CA ILE A 423 -9.74 -18.65 -18.66
C ILE A 423 -10.52 -19.12 -17.44
N GLN A 424 -11.82 -18.85 -17.39
CA GLN A 424 -12.69 -19.25 -16.27
C GLN A 424 -12.66 -20.76 -16.06
N HIS A 425 -12.69 -21.53 -17.15
CA HIS A 425 -12.60 -22.99 -17.10
C HIS A 425 -11.20 -23.48 -16.71
N ALA A 426 -10.13 -22.79 -17.14
CA ALA A 426 -8.77 -23.12 -16.75
C ALA A 426 -8.57 -22.98 -15.23
N ILE A 427 -9.08 -21.87 -14.65
CA ILE A 427 -9.03 -21.65 -13.20
C ILE A 427 -9.80 -22.71 -12.40
N GLN A 428 -10.97 -23.12 -12.89
CA GLN A 428 -11.76 -24.18 -12.23
C GLN A 428 -11.06 -25.54 -12.25
N LYS A 429 -10.11 -25.77 -13.17
CA LYS A 429 -9.35 -27.02 -13.27
C LYS A 429 -8.06 -27.03 -12.44
N VAL A 430 -7.66 -25.89 -11.87
CA VAL A 430 -6.46 -25.82 -11.04
C VAL A 430 -6.59 -26.79 -9.88
N SER A 431 -5.61 -27.65 -9.74
CA SER A 431 -5.51 -28.71 -8.75
C SER A 431 -4.28 -28.54 -7.85
N THR A 432 -4.17 -29.34 -6.81
CA THR A 432 -3.01 -29.34 -5.92
C THR A 432 -1.70 -29.66 -6.64
N GLN A 433 -1.75 -30.47 -7.72
CA GLN A 433 -0.57 -30.81 -8.53
C GLN A 433 0.00 -29.61 -9.27
N ASP A 434 -0.82 -28.62 -9.62
CA ASP A 434 -0.37 -27.42 -10.31
C ASP A 434 0.48 -26.51 -9.42
N PHE A 435 0.50 -26.75 -8.11
CA PHE A 435 1.30 -25.99 -7.14
C PHE A 435 2.63 -26.68 -6.79
N GLU A 436 2.93 -27.85 -7.36
CA GLU A 436 4.08 -28.63 -6.98
C GLU A 436 5.13 -28.68 -8.09
N ARG A 437 6.41 -28.53 -7.73
CA ARG A 437 7.56 -28.79 -8.59
C ARG A 437 7.73 -30.30 -8.76
N TYR A 438 8.40 -30.72 -9.83
CA TYR A 438 8.66 -32.14 -10.12
C TYR A 438 9.38 -32.85 -8.96
N SER A 439 10.38 -32.20 -8.35
CA SER A 439 11.12 -32.71 -7.21
C SER A 439 11.08 -31.77 -6.01
N ASN A 440 11.35 -32.33 -4.82
CA ASN A 440 11.52 -31.49 -3.62
C ASN A 440 12.78 -30.62 -3.71
N PHE A 441 12.86 -29.59 -2.88
CA PHE A 441 13.97 -28.62 -2.91
C PHE A 441 15.37 -29.25 -2.83
N LYS A 442 15.58 -30.25 -1.95
CA LYS A 442 16.93 -30.86 -1.79
C LYS A 442 17.41 -31.56 -3.07
N THR A 443 16.50 -32.21 -3.79
CA THR A 443 16.78 -32.82 -5.08
C THR A 443 17.08 -31.74 -6.12
N ARG A 444 16.24 -30.71 -6.21
CA ARG A 444 16.45 -29.57 -7.13
C ARG A 444 17.77 -28.87 -6.85
N GLN A 445 18.11 -28.61 -5.59
CA GLN A 445 19.36 -27.96 -5.19
C GLN A 445 20.57 -28.73 -5.73
N THR A 446 20.58 -30.05 -5.62
CA THR A 446 21.67 -30.89 -6.14
C THR A 446 21.77 -30.83 -7.66
N ILE A 447 20.63 -30.90 -8.36
CA ILE A 447 20.56 -30.81 -9.82
C ILE A 447 21.03 -29.43 -10.29
N GLN A 448 20.55 -28.37 -9.67
CA GLN A 448 20.91 -26.99 -10.00
C GLN A 448 22.38 -26.67 -9.73
N GLN A 449 22.96 -27.18 -8.64
CA GLN A 449 24.41 -27.05 -8.37
C GLN A 449 25.24 -27.72 -9.46
N GLN A 450 24.83 -28.90 -9.96
CA GLN A 450 25.52 -29.59 -11.04
C GLN A 450 25.33 -28.88 -12.40
N ALA A 451 24.13 -28.36 -12.68
CA ALA A 451 23.83 -27.71 -13.94
C ALA A 451 24.45 -26.30 -14.04
N LEU A 452 24.33 -25.48 -12.99
CA LEU A 452 24.74 -24.07 -13.01
C LEU A 452 26.20 -23.88 -12.67
N GLN A 453 26.82 -24.75 -11.87
CA GLN A 453 28.24 -24.70 -11.48
C GLN A 453 28.70 -23.32 -10.96
N LEU A 454 27.82 -22.61 -10.25
CA LEU A 454 28.09 -21.30 -9.67
C LEU A 454 29.13 -21.43 -8.52
N PRO A 455 29.97 -20.40 -8.31
CA PRO A 455 30.90 -20.41 -7.19
C PRO A 455 30.16 -20.33 -5.86
N LEU A 456 30.84 -20.55 -4.74
CA LEU A 456 30.29 -20.25 -3.40
C LEU A 456 29.94 -18.77 -3.29
N PHE A 457 28.84 -18.46 -2.61
CA PHE A 457 28.37 -17.09 -2.44
C PHE A 457 28.15 -16.37 -3.77
N PRO A 458 27.29 -16.87 -4.67
CA PRO A 458 27.12 -16.26 -5.98
C PRO A 458 26.68 -14.80 -5.83
N THR A 459 27.32 -13.91 -6.59
CA THR A 459 26.96 -12.49 -6.64
C THR A 459 25.93 -12.22 -7.72
N THR A 460 24.92 -11.41 -7.43
CA THR A 460 23.89 -11.00 -8.38
C THR A 460 23.31 -9.64 -8.00
N THR A 461 22.43 -9.07 -8.84
CA THR A 461 21.60 -7.91 -8.49
C THR A 461 20.13 -8.29 -8.55
N ILE A 462 19.25 -7.38 -8.09
CA ILE A 462 17.81 -7.68 -8.01
C ILE A 462 17.12 -7.56 -9.38
N GLY A 463 17.57 -6.65 -10.25
CA GLY A 463 16.99 -6.53 -11.61
C GLY A 463 17.27 -5.18 -12.26
N SER A 464 16.75 -4.11 -11.73
CA SER A 464 16.85 -2.78 -12.33
C SER A 464 18.19 -2.10 -12.07
N PHE A 465 18.73 -1.42 -13.09
CA PHE A 465 19.87 -0.52 -13.00
C PHE A 465 19.46 0.96 -13.05
N PRO A 466 20.39 1.91 -12.80
CA PRO A 466 20.09 3.33 -12.75
C PRO A 466 19.37 3.83 -13.99
N GLN A 467 18.23 4.46 -13.77
CA GLN A 467 17.45 5.11 -14.83
C GLN A 467 18.02 6.51 -15.08
N SER A 468 19.01 6.60 -15.98
CA SER A 468 19.64 7.87 -16.36
C SER A 468 18.61 8.85 -16.97
N ASP A 469 19.00 10.13 -17.06
CA ASP A 469 18.16 11.12 -17.73
C ASP A 469 18.00 10.83 -19.23
N GLU A 470 18.98 10.14 -19.83
CA GLU A 470 18.90 9.67 -21.22
C GLU A 470 17.84 8.59 -21.37
N VAL A 471 17.81 7.58 -20.48
CA VAL A 471 16.77 6.54 -20.44
C VAL A 471 15.38 7.16 -20.27
N LYS A 472 15.23 8.10 -19.34
CA LYS A 472 13.96 8.79 -19.11
C LYS A 472 13.50 9.60 -20.32
N ARG A 473 14.42 10.35 -20.97
CA ARG A 473 14.12 11.15 -22.17
C ARG A 473 13.70 10.28 -23.34
N ASN A 474 14.44 9.21 -23.64
CA ASN A 474 14.10 8.33 -24.75
C ASN A 474 12.75 7.64 -24.56
N ARG A 475 12.47 7.14 -23.34
CA ARG A 475 11.16 6.57 -23.03
C ARG A 475 10.03 7.59 -23.17
N GLN A 476 10.24 8.83 -22.71
CA GLN A 476 9.25 9.90 -22.88
C GLN A 476 9.02 10.26 -24.33
N ALA A 477 10.07 10.34 -25.14
CA ALA A 477 9.99 10.60 -26.57
C ALA A 477 9.23 9.48 -27.30
N TRP A 478 9.50 8.22 -26.96
CA TRP A 478 8.76 7.08 -27.49
C TRP A 478 7.26 7.12 -27.10
N ARG A 479 6.94 7.33 -25.83
CA ARG A 479 5.54 7.48 -25.37
C ARG A 479 4.80 8.64 -26.05
N LYS A 480 5.51 9.70 -26.42
CA LYS A 480 4.99 10.83 -27.22
C LYS A 480 4.97 10.57 -28.72
N LYS A 481 5.32 9.35 -29.16
CA LYS A 481 5.42 8.97 -30.59
C LYS A 481 6.44 9.84 -31.37
N GLN A 482 7.45 10.36 -30.69
CA GLN A 482 8.58 11.10 -31.29
C GLN A 482 9.73 10.15 -31.70
N LEU A 483 9.74 8.93 -31.16
CA LEU A 483 10.59 7.81 -31.57
C LEU A 483 9.69 6.66 -32.02
N THR A 484 10.12 5.94 -33.04
CA THR A 484 9.54 4.67 -33.47
C THR A 484 9.84 3.56 -32.45
N ASN A 485 9.12 2.44 -32.52
CA ASN A 485 9.42 1.27 -31.71
C ASN A 485 10.84 0.75 -31.95
N ASP A 486 11.30 0.71 -33.21
CA ASP A 486 12.63 0.21 -33.57
C ASP A 486 13.75 1.10 -33.02
N GLU A 487 13.59 2.43 -33.11
CA GLU A 487 14.55 3.39 -32.53
C GLU A 487 14.63 3.25 -31.00
N TYR A 488 13.48 3.10 -30.35
CA TYR A 488 13.43 2.91 -28.89
C TYR A 488 14.02 1.56 -28.47
N ASN A 489 13.68 0.47 -29.14
CA ASN A 489 14.25 -0.86 -28.90
C ASN A 489 15.76 -0.86 -29.08
N THR A 490 16.27 -0.25 -30.18
CA THR A 490 17.72 -0.09 -30.41
C THR A 490 18.40 0.65 -29.26
N PHE A 491 17.75 1.66 -28.70
CA PHE A 491 18.27 2.37 -27.52
C PHE A 491 18.29 1.46 -26.28
N VAL A 492 17.24 0.69 -26.01
CA VAL A 492 17.16 -0.26 -24.89
C VAL A 492 18.24 -1.33 -25.04
N GLU A 493 18.41 -1.89 -26.22
CA GLU A 493 19.48 -2.88 -26.52
C GLU A 493 20.88 -2.32 -26.28
N LYS A 494 21.13 -1.05 -26.66
CA LYS A 494 22.41 -0.37 -26.40
C LYS A 494 22.69 -0.25 -24.89
N GLU A 495 21.68 0.16 -24.11
CA GLU A 495 21.83 0.29 -22.66
C GLU A 495 22.00 -1.09 -21.99
N THR A 496 21.22 -2.10 -22.41
CA THR A 496 21.38 -3.48 -21.94
C THR A 496 22.79 -3.99 -22.21
N LYS A 497 23.29 -3.83 -23.42
CA LYS A 497 24.65 -4.22 -23.78
C LYS A 497 25.71 -3.54 -22.93
N ARG A 498 25.55 -2.24 -22.69
CA ARG A 498 26.47 -1.46 -21.84
C ARG A 498 26.51 -1.99 -20.40
N TRP A 499 25.35 -2.27 -19.81
CA TRP A 499 25.27 -2.74 -18.44
C TRP A 499 25.63 -4.21 -18.27
N VAL A 500 25.43 -5.05 -19.28
CA VAL A 500 25.98 -6.41 -19.30
C VAL A 500 27.53 -6.35 -19.26
N ALA A 501 28.16 -5.50 -20.08
CA ALA A 501 29.61 -5.33 -20.06
C ALA A 501 30.12 -4.79 -18.69
N ILE A 502 29.43 -3.84 -18.07
CA ILE A 502 29.80 -3.35 -16.73
C ILE A 502 29.72 -4.48 -15.69
N GLN A 503 28.69 -5.31 -15.74
CA GLN A 503 28.54 -6.45 -14.82
C GLN A 503 29.67 -7.48 -15.03
N GLU A 504 30.07 -7.74 -16.27
CA GLU A 504 31.20 -8.61 -16.57
C GLU A 504 32.54 -8.00 -16.08
N GLU A 505 32.80 -6.72 -16.32
CA GLU A 505 33.96 -6.01 -15.80
C GLU A 505 34.04 -6.05 -14.25
N LEU A 506 32.92 -6.02 -13.58
CA LEU A 506 32.80 -6.15 -12.12
C LEU A 506 32.93 -7.60 -11.65
N ASP A 507 32.90 -8.59 -12.55
CA ASP A 507 32.93 -10.02 -12.24
C ASP A 507 31.74 -10.50 -11.39
N ILE A 508 30.55 -10.06 -11.74
CA ILE A 508 29.27 -10.51 -11.14
C ILE A 508 28.98 -11.91 -11.71
N ASP A 509 28.61 -12.86 -10.85
CA ASP A 509 28.40 -14.25 -11.24
C ASP A 509 27.13 -14.49 -12.04
N VAL A 510 26.01 -13.85 -11.65
CA VAL A 510 24.70 -13.96 -12.30
C VAL A 510 24.19 -12.56 -12.65
N LEU A 511 24.02 -12.31 -13.93
CA LEU A 511 23.70 -11.01 -14.49
C LEU A 511 22.19 -10.78 -14.62
N VAL A 512 21.82 -9.53 -14.87
CA VAL A 512 20.44 -9.10 -15.20
C VAL A 512 20.49 -8.17 -16.41
N HIS A 513 19.37 -8.07 -17.16
CA HIS A 513 19.30 -7.19 -18.35
C HIS A 513 19.19 -5.69 -17.99
N GLY A 514 18.73 -5.33 -16.78
CA GLY A 514 18.74 -3.95 -16.26
C GLY A 514 17.42 -3.21 -16.31
N GLU A 515 16.38 -3.76 -16.92
CA GLU A 515 14.99 -3.24 -16.95
C GLU A 515 14.82 -1.83 -17.52
N PHE A 516 15.58 -1.48 -18.56
CA PHE A 516 15.55 -0.13 -19.16
C PHE A 516 14.24 0.17 -19.89
N GLU A 517 13.53 -0.85 -20.34
CA GLU A 517 12.20 -0.76 -20.96
C GLU A 517 11.08 -0.47 -19.97
N ARG A 518 11.28 -0.70 -18.67
CA ARG A 518 10.23 -0.63 -17.64
C ARG A 518 10.21 0.70 -16.90
N THR A 519 9.02 1.27 -16.69
CA THR A 519 8.81 2.41 -15.79
C THR A 519 8.44 1.96 -14.39
N ASP A 520 7.49 1.04 -14.33
CA ASP A 520 6.93 0.47 -13.11
C ASP A 520 6.77 -1.03 -13.30
N MET A 521 6.95 -1.80 -12.25
CA MET A 521 6.95 -3.25 -12.34
C MET A 521 5.55 -3.86 -12.50
N VAL A 522 4.48 -3.10 -12.25
CA VAL A 522 3.10 -3.58 -12.44
C VAL A 522 2.50 -3.02 -13.73
N GLU A 523 2.70 -1.72 -14.02
CA GLU A 523 2.28 -1.09 -15.28
C GLU A 523 2.82 -1.88 -16.49
N TYR A 524 4.10 -2.21 -16.50
CA TYR A 524 4.74 -2.94 -17.61
C TYR A 524 4.09 -4.28 -17.93
N PHE A 525 3.80 -5.09 -16.90
CA PHE A 525 3.17 -6.39 -17.11
C PHE A 525 1.68 -6.25 -17.45
N GLY A 526 0.98 -5.33 -16.81
CA GLY A 526 -0.42 -5.06 -17.13
C GLY A 526 -0.62 -4.61 -18.58
N GLU A 527 0.31 -3.80 -19.14
CA GLU A 527 0.26 -3.38 -20.55
C GLU A 527 0.37 -4.55 -21.56
N LYS A 528 0.89 -5.70 -21.12
CA LYS A 528 1.14 -6.90 -21.93
C LYS A 528 0.16 -8.04 -21.63
N LEU A 529 -0.71 -7.88 -20.63
CA LEU A 529 -1.74 -8.83 -20.25
C LEU A 529 -3.13 -8.35 -20.69
N THR A 530 -4.03 -9.26 -21.05
CA THR A 530 -5.42 -8.87 -21.26
C THR A 530 -6.13 -8.52 -19.96
N GLY A 531 -7.27 -7.87 -20.04
CA GLY A 531 -8.10 -7.55 -18.87
C GLY A 531 -7.66 -6.32 -18.08
N PHE A 532 -6.61 -5.61 -18.52
CA PHE A 532 -6.12 -4.38 -17.91
C PHE A 532 -6.53 -3.13 -18.69
N ALA A 533 -6.72 -2.05 -17.96
CA ALA A 533 -6.88 -0.70 -18.51
C ALA A 533 -5.94 0.29 -17.79
N PHE A 534 -5.55 1.36 -18.50
CA PHE A 534 -4.60 2.36 -18.02
C PHE A 534 -5.21 3.74 -18.11
N THR A 535 -5.08 4.50 -17.05
CA THR A 535 -5.60 5.85 -16.91
C THR A 535 -4.57 6.91 -17.32
N GLU A 536 -5.02 8.13 -17.61
CA GLU A 536 -4.13 9.26 -17.91
C GLU A 536 -3.84 10.12 -16.67
N LYS A 537 -4.84 10.33 -15.81
CA LYS A 537 -4.82 11.27 -14.69
C LYS A 537 -5.14 10.65 -13.34
N ALA A 538 -5.45 9.37 -13.27
CA ALA A 538 -5.86 8.69 -12.03
C ALA A 538 -4.70 8.46 -11.05
N TRP A 539 -4.08 9.55 -10.61
CA TRP A 539 -2.97 9.54 -9.68
C TRP A 539 -3.44 9.38 -8.24
N VAL A 540 -2.73 8.54 -7.49
CA VAL A 540 -2.84 8.44 -6.03
C VAL A 540 -1.46 8.61 -5.40
N VAL A 541 -1.42 9.09 -4.15
CA VAL A 541 -0.18 9.23 -3.40
C VAL A 541 0.25 7.87 -2.85
N SER A 542 1.51 7.50 -3.08
CA SER A 542 2.14 6.35 -2.44
C SER A 542 2.88 6.78 -1.16
N TYR A 543 3.77 7.74 -1.27
CA TYR A 543 4.43 8.40 -0.14
C TYR A 543 5.09 9.70 -0.58
N GLY A 544 5.10 10.71 0.28
CA GLY A 544 5.69 12.00 -0.04
C GLY A 544 5.29 12.48 -1.43
N SER A 545 6.22 12.93 -2.27
CA SER A 545 5.92 13.33 -3.64
C SER A 545 5.77 12.16 -4.63
N ARG A 546 5.96 10.90 -4.19
CA ARG A 546 5.76 9.75 -5.07
C ARG A 546 4.27 9.48 -5.28
N CYS A 547 3.85 9.66 -6.52
CA CYS A 547 2.51 9.33 -6.97
C CYS A 547 2.57 8.17 -7.96
N VAL A 548 1.56 7.32 -7.93
CA VAL A 548 1.40 6.17 -8.83
C VAL A 548 0.05 6.25 -9.53
N LYS A 549 -0.06 5.60 -10.67
CA LYS A 549 -1.31 5.34 -11.38
C LYS A 549 -1.51 3.83 -11.44
N PRO A 550 -2.20 3.24 -10.45
CA PRO A 550 -2.44 1.82 -10.46
C PRO A 550 -3.18 1.41 -11.74
N PRO A 551 -2.78 0.32 -12.42
CA PRO A 551 -3.58 -0.24 -13.51
C PRO A 551 -4.95 -0.68 -12.99
N ILE A 552 -5.92 -0.78 -13.88
CA ILE A 552 -7.26 -1.28 -13.56
C ILE A 552 -7.40 -2.68 -14.14
N ILE A 553 -7.56 -3.69 -13.28
CA ILE A 553 -7.96 -5.03 -13.69
C ILE A 553 -9.48 -5.04 -13.78
N TYR A 554 -10.03 -4.99 -15.00
CA TYR A 554 -11.48 -4.92 -15.22
C TYR A 554 -12.04 -6.10 -16.01
N GLY A 555 -11.17 -6.97 -16.55
CA GLY A 555 -11.54 -8.13 -17.34
C GLY A 555 -10.84 -9.41 -16.89
N ASP A 556 -11.05 -10.50 -17.61
CA ASP A 556 -10.32 -11.76 -17.41
C ASP A 556 -8.88 -11.62 -17.93
N VAL A 557 -7.91 -12.05 -17.12
CA VAL A 557 -6.48 -11.86 -17.38
C VAL A 557 -5.92 -13.06 -18.14
N ALA A 558 -5.25 -12.80 -19.26
CA ALA A 558 -4.54 -13.80 -20.05
C ALA A 558 -3.21 -13.27 -20.59
N TRP A 559 -2.31 -14.19 -20.84
CA TRP A 559 -1.09 -14.01 -21.60
C TRP A 559 -1.38 -14.23 -23.08
N GLU A 560 -0.96 -13.33 -23.94
CA GLU A 560 -1.15 -13.43 -25.40
C GLU A 560 0.16 -13.61 -26.15
N PHE A 561 1.25 -13.03 -25.65
CA PHE A 561 2.57 -13.09 -26.26
C PHE A 561 3.67 -12.94 -25.19
N PRO A 562 4.91 -13.39 -25.48
CA PRO A 562 6.02 -13.22 -24.55
C PRO A 562 6.26 -11.77 -24.15
N MET A 563 6.36 -11.53 -22.84
CA MET A 563 6.44 -10.18 -22.28
C MET A 563 7.89 -9.70 -22.09
N THR A 564 8.80 -10.61 -21.69
CA THR A 564 10.18 -10.30 -21.27
C THR A 564 11.23 -11.17 -21.95
N VAL A 565 10.79 -12.16 -22.72
CA VAL A 565 11.69 -13.16 -23.35
C VAL A 565 12.68 -12.49 -24.29
N THR A 566 12.23 -11.54 -25.09
CA THR A 566 13.09 -10.86 -26.10
C THR A 566 14.25 -10.14 -25.43
N GLU A 567 13.99 -9.32 -24.43
CA GLU A 567 15.00 -8.52 -23.73
C GLU A 567 15.95 -9.41 -22.93
N THR A 568 15.42 -10.45 -22.30
CA THR A 568 16.23 -11.40 -21.51
C THR A 568 17.11 -12.26 -22.41
N ALA A 569 16.57 -12.81 -23.50
CA ALA A 569 17.33 -13.60 -24.47
C ALA A 569 18.40 -12.76 -25.18
N TYR A 570 18.09 -11.50 -25.50
CA TYR A 570 19.11 -10.58 -26.04
C TYR A 570 20.25 -10.37 -25.03
N ALA A 571 19.96 -10.08 -23.77
CA ALA A 571 20.99 -9.94 -22.74
C ALA A 571 21.81 -11.23 -22.59
N GLN A 572 21.16 -12.41 -22.60
CA GLN A 572 21.86 -13.70 -22.52
C GLN A 572 22.79 -13.95 -23.75
N SER A 573 22.42 -13.45 -24.92
CA SER A 573 23.26 -13.57 -26.12
C SER A 573 24.56 -12.78 -26.07
N LEU A 574 24.65 -11.81 -25.16
CA LEU A 574 25.83 -10.92 -25.01
C LEU A 574 26.89 -11.49 -24.09
N THR A 575 26.61 -12.53 -23.32
CA THR A 575 27.46 -13.03 -22.25
C THR A 575 27.43 -14.57 -22.14
N LYS A 576 28.46 -15.13 -21.52
CA LYS A 576 28.51 -16.55 -21.13
C LYS A 576 28.02 -16.79 -19.71
N HIS A 577 27.90 -15.73 -18.90
CA HIS A 577 27.28 -15.80 -17.59
C HIS A 577 25.78 -16.03 -17.70
N TYR A 578 25.17 -16.57 -16.66
CA TYR A 578 23.71 -16.68 -16.60
C TYR A 578 23.08 -15.30 -16.45
N VAL A 579 22.02 -15.05 -17.22
CA VAL A 579 21.19 -13.86 -17.09
C VAL A 579 19.84 -14.26 -16.50
N LYS A 580 19.42 -13.60 -15.42
CA LYS A 580 18.12 -13.86 -14.81
C LYS A 580 16.99 -13.28 -15.65
N GLY A 581 15.94 -14.08 -15.89
CA GLY A 581 14.63 -13.59 -16.27
C GLY A 581 13.96 -12.88 -15.09
N MET A 582 13.32 -11.72 -15.33
CA MET A 582 12.82 -10.85 -14.27
C MET A 582 11.32 -10.60 -14.43
N LEU A 583 10.51 -11.09 -13.51
CA LEU A 583 9.06 -10.98 -13.51
C LEU A 583 8.53 -10.36 -12.20
N THR A 584 7.38 -9.72 -12.27
CA THR A 584 6.60 -9.37 -11.08
C THR A 584 5.60 -10.49 -10.79
N GLY A 585 5.48 -10.89 -9.54
CA GLY A 585 4.63 -11.98 -9.13
C GLY A 585 3.13 -11.64 -9.11
N PRO A 586 2.26 -12.67 -9.13
CA PRO A 586 0.83 -12.49 -9.30
C PRO A 586 0.17 -11.71 -8.15
N VAL A 587 0.64 -11.89 -6.92
CA VAL A 587 0.09 -11.18 -5.75
C VAL A 587 0.46 -9.71 -5.78
N THR A 588 1.66 -9.39 -6.22
CA THR A 588 2.11 -7.99 -6.37
C THR A 588 1.35 -7.27 -7.47
N ILE A 589 1.16 -7.91 -8.63
CA ILE A 589 0.35 -7.35 -9.72
C ILE A 589 -1.07 -7.07 -9.24
N LEU A 590 -1.69 -8.01 -8.51
CA LEU A 590 -3.00 -7.80 -7.92
C LEU A 590 -3.03 -6.61 -6.95
N ASN A 591 -2.14 -6.63 -5.94
CA ASN A 591 -2.21 -5.69 -4.80
C ASN A 591 -1.86 -4.25 -5.20
N TRP A 592 -1.08 -4.05 -6.27
CA TRP A 592 -0.74 -2.72 -6.76
C TRP A 592 -1.60 -2.27 -7.94
N SER A 593 -2.71 -2.97 -8.19
CA SER A 593 -3.75 -2.61 -9.16
C SER A 593 -5.07 -2.28 -8.48
N PHE A 594 -5.93 -1.53 -9.14
CA PHE A 594 -7.36 -1.51 -8.81
C PHE A 594 -8.00 -2.77 -9.40
N VAL A 595 -8.68 -3.54 -8.56
CA VAL A 595 -9.12 -4.89 -8.92
C VAL A 595 -10.63 -4.90 -9.16
N ARG A 596 -11.08 -5.69 -10.14
CA ARG A 596 -12.51 -5.99 -10.35
C ARG A 596 -13.12 -6.61 -9.10
N ASP A 597 -14.41 -6.39 -8.91
CA ASP A 597 -15.18 -6.74 -7.71
C ASP A 597 -16.23 -7.84 -7.92
N ASP A 598 -16.36 -8.35 -9.14
CA ASP A 598 -17.37 -9.35 -9.51
C ASP A 598 -16.93 -10.80 -9.29
N ILE A 599 -15.62 -11.05 -9.12
CA ILE A 599 -15.04 -12.35 -8.75
C ILE A 599 -14.05 -12.18 -7.58
N SER A 600 -13.68 -13.30 -6.93
CA SER A 600 -12.78 -13.25 -5.78
C SER A 600 -11.38 -12.75 -6.14
N ARG A 601 -10.71 -12.07 -5.20
CA ARG A 601 -9.30 -11.67 -5.39
C ARG A 601 -8.40 -12.89 -5.65
N LYS A 602 -8.69 -14.05 -5.04
CA LYS A 602 -8.05 -15.32 -5.31
C LYS A 602 -8.16 -15.70 -6.78
N ASP A 603 -9.38 -15.66 -7.35
CA ASP A 603 -9.60 -16.05 -8.74
C ASP A 603 -8.89 -15.12 -9.71
N VAL A 604 -8.91 -13.79 -9.46
CA VAL A 604 -8.14 -12.82 -10.25
C VAL A 604 -6.65 -13.12 -10.17
N THR A 605 -6.13 -13.42 -8.96
CA THR A 605 -4.71 -13.73 -8.77
C THR A 605 -4.32 -15.02 -9.50
N TYR A 606 -5.18 -16.02 -9.49
CA TYR A 606 -4.93 -17.27 -10.22
C TYR A 606 -4.94 -17.05 -11.74
N GLN A 607 -5.79 -16.17 -12.27
CA GLN A 607 -5.72 -15.78 -13.69
C GLN A 607 -4.36 -15.14 -14.01
N ILE A 608 -3.88 -14.22 -13.17
CA ILE A 608 -2.56 -13.60 -13.32
C ILE A 608 -1.46 -14.67 -13.22
N ALA A 609 -1.55 -15.58 -12.25
CA ALA A 609 -0.58 -16.65 -12.05
C ALA A 609 -0.48 -17.58 -13.26
N MET A 610 -1.61 -17.96 -13.86
CA MET A 610 -1.67 -18.77 -15.08
C MET A 610 -1.05 -18.03 -16.29
N ALA A 611 -1.25 -16.73 -16.38
CA ALA A 611 -0.63 -15.91 -17.41
C ALA A 611 0.91 -15.84 -17.22
N LEU A 612 1.35 -15.63 -15.99
CA LEU A 612 2.79 -15.61 -15.64
C LEU A 612 3.45 -16.98 -15.82
N ARG A 613 2.74 -18.07 -15.55
CA ARG A 613 3.23 -19.43 -15.82
C ARG A 613 3.65 -19.59 -17.27
N GLN A 614 2.84 -19.10 -18.22
CA GLN A 614 3.18 -19.14 -19.65
C GLN A 614 4.44 -18.32 -19.96
N GLU A 615 4.63 -17.18 -19.31
CA GLU A 615 5.85 -16.38 -19.47
C GLU A 615 7.08 -17.09 -18.88
N VAL A 616 6.94 -17.72 -17.72
CA VAL A 616 8.01 -18.50 -17.08
C VAL A 616 8.41 -19.69 -17.97
N GLU A 617 7.45 -20.41 -18.53
CA GLU A 617 7.67 -21.50 -19.48
C GLU A 617 8.34 -20.99 -20.78
N ALA A 618 7.95 -19.82 -21.27
CA ALA A 618 8.54 -19.21 -22.47
C ALA A 618 9.99 -18.77 -22.22
N LEU A 619 10.32 -18.25 -21.05
CA LEU A 619 11.71 -17.93 -20.65
C LEU A 619 12.55 -19.20 -20.57
N GLU A 620 12.06 -20.25 -19.94
CA GLU A 620 12.75 -21.55 -19.90
C GLU A 620 12.97 -22.12 -21.30
N ALA A 621 11.96 -22.09 -22.16
CA ALA A 621 12.06 -22.53 -23.55
C ALA A 621 13.10 -21.72 -24.36
N ALA A 622 13.31 -20.44 -24.03
CA ALA A 622 14.34 -19.60 -24.60
C ALA A 622 15.75 -19.84 -24.03
N GLY A 623 15.90 -20.83 -23.11
CA GLY A 623 17.20 -21.21 -22.54
C GLY A 623 17.59 -20.42 -21.29
N ILE A 624 16.69 -19.69 -20.67
CA ILE A 624 16.95 -18.97 -19.41
C ILE A 624 16.87 -19.95 -18.25
N SER A 625 18.00 -20.14 -17.56
CA SER A 625 18.15 -21.15 -16.49
C SER A 625 17.84 -20.61 -15.10
N ILE A 626 17.75 -19.29 -14.91
CA ILE A 626 17.42 -18.64 -13.64
C ILE A 626 16.30 -17.62 -13.89
N ILE A 627 15.17 -17.77 -13.19
CA ILE A 627 13.99 -16.91 -13.36
C ILE A 627 13.60 -16.37 -12.00
N GLN A 628 13.53 -15.05 -11.86
CA GLN A 628 13.11 -14.36 -10.63
C GLN A 628 11.71 -13.83 -10.80
N VAL A 629 10.83 -14.16 -9.83
CA VAL A 629 9.44 -13.70 -9.74
C VAL A 629 9.26 -12.99 -8.40
N ASP A 630 9.16 -11.68 -8.43
CA ASP A 630 9.22 -10.83 -7.24
C ASP A 630 7.84 -10.62 -6.60
N GLU A 631 7.75 -10.85 -5.30
CA GLU A 631 6.52 -10.69 -4.51
C GLU A 631 6.64 -9.69 -3.34
N PRO A 632 7.06 -8.43 -3.59
CA PRO A 632 7.17 -7.43 -2.52
C PRO A 632 5.85 -7.15 -1.81
N ALA A 633 4.71 -7.29 -2.50
CA ALA A 633 3.39 -7.00 -1.95
C ALA A 633 2.70 -8.19 -1.27
N LEU A 634 3.34 -9.34 -1.15
CA LEU A 634 2.73 -10.50 -0.51
C LEU A 634 2.45 -10.24 0.98
N ARG A 635 3.44 -9.76 1.72
CA ARG A 635 3.26 -9.37 3.13
C ARG A 635 2.37 -8.14 3.27
N GLU A 636 2.51 -7.19 2.36
CA GLU A 636 1.74 -5.94 2.37
C GLU A 636 0.22 -6.14 2.24
N GLY A 637 -0.20 -7.23 1.63
CA GLY A 637 -1.61 -7.60 1.46
C GLY A 637 -2.21 -8.40 2.63
N LEU A 638 -1.45 -8.67 3.70
CA LEU A 638 -1.95 -9.38 4.86
C LEU A 638 -3.21 -8.71 5.43
N PRO A 639 -4.24 -9.49 5.78
CA PRO A 639 -5.38 -8.99 6.51
C PRO A 639 -4.98 -8.30 7.82
N LEU A 640 -5.73 -7.30 8.24
CA LEU A 640 -5.45 -6.55 9.47
C LEU A 640 -5.58 -7.41 10.73
N ARG A 641 -6.36 -8.47 10.65
CA ARG A 641 -6.53 -9.42 11.75
C ARG A 641 -5.71 -10.68 11.51
N LYS A 642 -4.91 -11.06 12.51
CA LYS A 642 -4.04 -12.25 12.43
C LYS A 642 -4.81 -13.54 12.19
N GLU A 643 -6.05 -13.66 12.69
CA GLU A 643 -6.92 -14.81 12.47
C GLU A 643 -7.23 -15.08 10.98
N ASN A 644 -7.14 -14.05 10.14
CA ASN A 644 -7.41 -14.16 8.70
C ASN A 644 -6.13 -14.42 7.86
N TRP A 645 -4.94 -14.42 8.49
CA TRP A 645 -3.68 -14.58 7.77
C TRP A 645 -3.56 -15.94 7.09
N GLY A 646 -3.97 -17.01 7.77
CA GLY A 646 -3.88 -18.38 7.24
C GLY A 646 -4.60 -18.53 5.90
N ALA A 647 -5.83 -18.05 5.81
CA ALA A 647 -6.63 -18.11 4.58
C ALA A 647 -6.02 -17.26 3.44
N TYR A 648 -5.52 -16.08 3.76
CA TYR A 648 -4.83 -15.21 2.78
C TYR A 648 -3.55 -15.87 2.28
N LEU A 649 -2.70 -16.35 3.18
CA LEU A 649 -1.40 -16.94 2.85
C LEU A 649 -1.56 -18.21 2.03
N GLU A 650 -2.58 -19.02 2.29
CA GLU A 650 -2.83 -20.23 1.53
C GLU A 650 -2.98 -19.94 0.03
N TRP A 651 -3.91 -19.05 -0.35
CA TRP A 651 -4.12 -18.78 -1.77
C TRP A 651 -3.03 -17.94 -2.41
N THR A 652 -2.35 -17.03 -1.67
CA THR A 652 -1.26 -16.21 -2.21
C THR A 652 0.01 -17.02 -2.46
N VAL A 653 0.37 -17.91 -1.55
CA VAL A 653 1.47 -18.87 -1.74
C VAL A 653 1.16 -19.78 -2.92
N ASN A 654 -0.06 -20.31 -3.00
CA ASN A 654 -0.47 -21.17 -4.11
C ASN A 654 -0.46 -20.42 -5.46
N ALA A 655 -0.77 -19.11 -5.48
CA ALA A 655 -0.68 -18.31 -6.69
C ALA A 655 0.78 -18.17 -7.19
N PHE A 656 1.73 -17.93 -6.29
CA PHE A 656 3.16 -17.93 -6.64
C PHE A 656 3.61 -19.29 -7.18
N LYS A 657 3.25 -20.36 -6.47
CA LYS A 657 3.56 -21.73 -6.88
C LYS A 657 2.94 -22.08 -8.24
N LEU A 658 1.68 -21.66 -8.49
CA LEU A 658 1.01 -21.84 -9.78
C LEU A 658 1.79 -21.18 -10.93
N ALA A 659 2.37 -20.02 -10.70
CA ALA A 659 3.15 -19.30 -11.68
C ALA A 659 4.52 -19.94 -11.96
N THR A 660 5.10 -20.69 -11.00
CA THR A 660 6.53 -21.08 -11.02
C THR A 660 6.78 -22.58 -10.99
N SER A 661 5.74 -23.43 -10.75
CA SER A 661 5.92 -24.86 -10.53
C SER A 661 6.21 -25.68 -11.78
N SER A 662 5.85 -25.19 -12.97
CA SER A 662 5.88 -25.98 -14.22
C SER A 662 7.28 -26.17 -14.84
N VAL A 663 8.28 -25.42 -14.39
CA VAL A 663 9.63 -25.51 -14.93
C VAL A 663 10.37 -26.76 -14.45
N ARG A 664 11.37 -27.18 -15.23
CA ARG A 664 12.23 -28.33 -14.93
C ARG A 664 13.04 -28.09 -13.64
N ASP A 665 13.54 -29.18 -13.06
CA ASP A 665 14.34 -29.13 -11.83
C ASP A 665 15.67 -28.36 -11.99
N GLU A 666 16.24 -28.33 -13.19
CA GLU A 666 17.45 -27.58 -13.53
C GLU A 666 17.22 -26.06 -13.52
N THR A 667 16.00 -25.60 -13.80
CA THR A 667 15.65 -24.18 -13.79
C THR A 667 15.46 -23.70 -12.37
N GLN A 668 16.27 -22.71 -11.98
CA GLN A 668 16.28 -22.15 -10.63
C GLN A 668 15.30 -20.99 -10.53
N ILE A 669 14.35 -21.08 -9.60
CA ILE A 669 13.38 -20.02 -9.32
C ILE A 669 13.87 -19.15 -8.17
N HIS A 670 14.02 -17.86 -8.44
CA HIS A 670 14.28 -16.84 -7.45
C HIS A 670 13.00 -16.04 -7.12
N THR A 671 12.99 -15.43 -5.95
CA THR A 671 12.03 -14.39 -5.57
C THR A 671 12.71 -13.29 -4.79
N HIS A 672 12.08 -12.12 -4.72
CA HIS A 672 12.56 -10.99 -3.94
C HIS A 672 11.43 -10.37 -3.13
N MET A 673 11.74 -9.99 -1.89
CA MET A 673 10.85 -9.26 -1.01
C MET A 673 11.57 -8.07 -0.37
N CYS A 674 10.96 -6.88 -0.49
CA CYS A 674 11.39 -5.66 0.19
C CYS A 674 10.67 -5.51 1.54
N TYR A 675 11.25 -4.77 2.48
CA TYR A 675 10.62 -4.33 3.73
C TYR A 675 9.97 -5.45 4.56
N CYS A 676 10.58 -6.64 4.65
CA CYS A 676 10.04 -7.74 5.44
C CYS A 676 10.57 -7.74 6.87
N GLU A 677 9.66 -7.66 7.86
CA GLU A 677 9.94 -8.14 9.22
C GLU A 677 9.77 -9.66 9.22
N PHE A 678 10.87 -10.38 9.42
CA PHE A 678 10.94 -11.82 9.18
C PHE A 678 10.34 -12.68 10.29
N ASN A 679 10.24 -12.18 11.52
CA ASN A 679 9.93 -12.98 12.70
C ASN A 679 8.64 -13.81 12.58
N ASP A 680 7.58 -13.22 11.99
CA ASP A 680 6.28 -13.88 11.84
C ASP A 680 6.02 -14.39 10.41
N PHE A 681 7.02 -14.32 9.49
CA PHE A 681 6.77 -14.52 8.04
C PHE A 681 7.70 -15.56 7.36
N ILE A 682 8.63 -16.19 8.10
CA ILE A 682 9.60 -17.16 7.53
C ILE A 682 8.88 -18.40 6.97
N GLU A 683 7.86 -18.93 7.67
CA GLU A 683 7.11 -20.10 7.19
C GLU A 683 6.37 -19.83 5.87
N PRO A 684 5.60 -18.73 5.72
CA PRO A 684 5.00 -18.38 4.43
C PRO A 684 6.03 -18.20 3.30
N ILE A 685 7.18 -17.57 3.58
CA ILE A 685 8.28 -17.45 2.61
C ILE A 685 8.80 -18.81 2.19
N SER A 686 9.02 -19.71 3.15
CA SER A 686 9.47 -21.06 2.84
C SER A 686 8.42 -21.84 2.03
N ALA A 687 7.13 -21.60 2.28
CA ALA A 687 6.03 -22.24 1.57
C ALA A 687 5.90 -21.82 0.10
N LEU A 688 6.45 -20.68 -0.32
CA LEU A 688 6.52 -20.27 -1.74
C LEU A 688 7.24 -21.29 -2.61
N ASP A 689 8.14 -22.07 -2.02
CA ASP A 689 8.98 -23.07 -2.68
C ASP A 689 9.91 -22.52 -3.78
N ALA A 690 10.27 -21.22 -3.70
CA ALA A 690 11.36 -20.67 -4.48
C ALA A 690 12.70 -21.27 -4.07
N ASP A 691 13.61 -21.47 -5.01
CA ASP A 691 14.93 -22.05 -4.75
C ASP A 691 15.85 -21.06 -4.03
N VAL A 692 15.72 -19.76 -4.34
CA VAL A 692 16.48 -18.68 -3.70
C VAL A 692 15.55 -17.50 -3.43
N ILE A 693 15.64 -16.91 -2.23
CA ILE A 693 15.00 -15.63 -1.91
C ILE A 693 16.05 -14.55 -1.68
N SER A 694 15.85 -13.38 -2.26
CA SER A 694 16.62 -12.16 -1.96
C SER A 694 15.83 -11.24 -1.03
N ILE A 695 16.53 -10.70 -0.02
CA ILE A 695 15.90 -9.99 1.10
C ILE A 695 16.65 -8.69 1.37
N GLU A 696 15.94 -7.63 1.68
CA GLU A 696 16.47 -6.36 2.15
C GLU A 696 16.90 -6.49 3.62
N THR A 697 18.18 -6.30 3.93
CA THR A 697 18.72 -6.56 5.26
C THR A 697 19.67 -5.49 5.80
N SER A 698 20.17 -4.58 4.98
CA SER A 698 21.21 -3.63 5.39
C SER A 698 20.84 -2.77 6.62
N ARG A 699 19.55 -2.58 6.90
CA ARG A 699 19.04 -1.83 8.05
C ARG A 699 18.56 -2.69 9.21
N SER A 700 18.23 -3.97 8.99
CA SER A 700 17.65 -4.89 9.97
C SER A 700 18.46 -6.18 10.14
N HIS A 701 19.74 -6.16 9.80
CA HIS A 701 20.60 -7.33 9.72
C HIS A 701 20.63 -8.16 11.01
N GLY A 702 20.75 -7.51 12.16
CA GLY A 702 20.77 -8.20 13.46
C GLY A 702 19.45 -8.87 13.84
N GLU A 703 18.32 -8.30 13.44
CA GLU A 703 16.98 -8.88 13.68
C GLU A 703 16.78 -10.13 12.84
N LEU A 704 17.18 -10.09 11.55
CA LEU A 704 17.09 -11.24 10.65
C LEU A 704 17.95 -12.40 11.14
N ILE A 705 19.20 -12.17 11.53
CA ILE A 705 20.08 -13.21 12.07
C ILE A 705 19.44 -13.84 13.32
N SER A 706 18.84 -13.04 14.20
CA SER A 706 18.15 -13.52 15.38
C SER A 706 16.95 -14.39 15.02
N SER A 707 16.17 -13.98 14.00
CA SER A 707 15.03 -14.74 13.49
C SER A 707 15.44 -16.07 12.87
N LEU A 708 16.51 -16.09 12.07
CA LEU A 708 17.02 -17.32 11.44
C LEU A 708 17.61 -18.31 12.44
N LYS A 709 18.09 -17.84 13.60
CA LYS A 709 18.50 -18.72 14.72
C LYS A 709 17.32 -19.46 15.33
N ILE A 710 16.17 -18.81 15.42
CA ILE A 710 14.95 -19.40 16.01
C ILE A 710 14.23 -20.27 14.98
N ASN A 711 14.12 -19.80 13.74
CA ASN A 711 13.41 -20.45 12.64
C ASN A 711 14.38 -20.69 11.48
N PRO A 712 15.09 -21.83 11.42
CA PRO A 712 16.04 -22.12 10.36
C PRO A 712 15.39 -22.16 8.99
N TYR A 713 15.99 -21.45 8.03
CA TYR A 713 15.58 -21.47 6.63
C TYR A 713 16.51 -22.40 5.84
N GLU A 714 15.95 -23.34 5.07
CA GLU A 714 16.76 -24.38 4.42
C GLU A 714 17.15 -24.06 2.98
N LYS A 715 16.47 -23.12 2.31
CA LYS A 715 16.65 -22.79 0.89
C LYS A 715 17.71 -21.71 0.69
N GLY A 716 18.04 -21.38 -0.55
CA GLY A 716 18.97 -20.31 -0.87
C GLY A 716 18.47 -18.96 -0.39
N ILE A 717 19.35 -18.13 0.16
CA ILE A 717 19.04 -16.81 0.69
C ILE A 717 20.10 -15.78 0.27
N GLY A 718 19.66 -14.74 -0.40
CA GLY A 718 20.45 -13.58 -0.76
C GLY A 718 20.22 -12.46 0.22
N LEU A 719 21.25 -12.10 0.98
CA LEU A 719 21.18 -10.98 1.91
C LEU A 719 21.70 -9.72 1.27
N GLY A 720 20.94 -8.64 1.39
CA GLY A 720 21.32 -7.33 0.94
C GLY A 720 22.52 -6.79 1.74
N VAL A 721 23.58 -6.42 1.05
CA VAL A 721 24.79 -5.85 1.65
C VAL A 721 25.01 -4.39 1.26
N TYR A 722 24.08 -3.83 0.48
CA TYR A 722 24.12 -2.45 0.00
C TYR A 722 22.76 -1.79 0.15
N ASP A 723 22.65 -0.81 1.06
CA ASP A 723 21.46 0.04 1.23
C ASP A 723 21.28 0.96 0.02
N ILE A 724 20.32 0.61 -0.83
CA ILE A 724 20.03 1.37 -2.06
C ILE A 724 19.24 2.67 -1.79
N HIS A 725 18.77 2.89 -0.58
CA HIS A 725 18.04 4.11 -0.21
C HIS A 725 18.98 5.25 0.18
N SER A 726 20.25 4.95 0.44
CA SER A 726 21.30 5.92 0.74
C SER A 726 22.24 6.13 -0.46
N PRO A 727 22.66 7.38 -0.76
CA PRO A 727 23.67 7.63 -1.78
C PRO A 727 25.08 7.24 -1.33
N ARG A 728 25.26 6.80 -0.08
CA ARG A 728 26.54 6.35 0.46
C ARG A 728 26.97 5.04 -0.18
N VAL A 729 28.22 4.94 -0.58
CA VAL A 729 28.85 3.70 -1.02
C VAL A 729 29.46 3.04 0.21
N PRO A 730 28.99 1.85 0.65
CA PRO A 730 29.61 1.11 1.75
C PRO A 730 31.03 0.66 1.39
N SER A 731 31.88 0.53 2.39
CA SER A 731 33.25 -0.02 2.19
C SER A 731 33.18 -1.53 2.00
N GLU A 732 34.25 -2.10 1.43
CA GLU A 732 34.45 -3.55 1.32
C GLU A 732 34.39 -4.23 2.69
N GLU A 733 35.03 -3.63 3.71
CA GLU A 733 35.04 -4.13 5.08
C GLU A 733 33.65 -4.18 5.72
N GLU A 734 32.84 -3.14 5.53
CA GLU A 734 31.45 -3.13 6.01
C GLU A 734 30.62 -4.26 5.40
N MET A 735 30.73 -4.46 4.09
CA MET A 735 30.04 -5.55 3.40
C MET A 735 30.54 -6.92 3.83
N LEU A 736 31.86 -7.08 3.98
CA LEU A 736 32.46 -8.32 4.44
C LEU A 736 31.99 -8.71 5.85
N ASN A 737 31.92 -7.75 6.77
CA ASN A 737 31.41 -7.97 8.13
C ASN A 737 29.97 -8.47 8.11
N ILE A 738 29.07 -7.85 7.29
CA ILE A 738 27.69 -8.29 7.13
C ILE A 738 27.64 -9.75 6.63
N MET A 739 28.46 -10.10 5.66
CA MET A 739 28.52 -11.46 5.12
C MET A 739 29.02 -12.48 6.16
N GLN A 740 30.06 -12.12 6.93
CA GLN A 740 30.62 -12.99 7.96
C GLN A 740 29.61 -13.24 9.09
N ASP A 741 28.88 -12.21 9.52
CA ASP A 741 27.83 -12.34 10.52
C ASP A 741 26.70 -13.25 10.03
N SER A 742 26.35 -13.14 8.73
CA SER A 742 25.34 -13.99 8.09
C SER A 742 25.73 -15.48 8.11
N LEU A 743 27.01 -15.79 7.94
CA LEU A 743 27.52 -17.17 7.98
C LEU A 743 27.51 -17.81 9.36
N GLN A 744 27.20 -17.06 10.44
CA GLN A 744 26.95 -17.67 11.75
C GLN A 744 25.64 -18.47 11.79
N VAL A 745 24.71 -18.22 10.85
CA VAL A 745 23.37 -18.85 10.79
C VAL A 745 23.08 -19.53 9.47
N LEU A 746 23.79 -19.20 8.39
CA LEU A 746 23.58 -19.74 7.04
C LEU A 746 24.71 -20.70 6.67
N LYS A 747 24.36 -21.74 5.93
CA LYS A 747 25.33 -22.66 5.33
C LYS A 747 25.97 -22.01 4.10
N HIS A 748 27.22 -22.36 3.80
CA HIS A 748 27.98 -21.81 2.67
C HIS A 748 27.26 -22.00 1.32
N ASN A 749 26.54 -23.09 1.13
CA ASN A 749 25.81 -23.40 -0.10
C ASN A 749 24.41 -22.79 -0.19
N GLN A 750 23.99 -22.06 0.83
CA GLN A 750 22.69 -21.34 0.85
C GLN A 750 22.85 -19.86 0.54
N PHE A 751 24.04 -19.29 0.82
CA PHE A 751 24.24 -17.85 0.87
C PHE A 751 24.53 -17.27 -0.52
N TRP A 752 23.71 -16.27 -0.91
CA TRP A 752 23.88 -15.42 -2.09
C TRP A 752 24.17 -14.00 -1.67
N VAL A 753 24.84 -13.23 -2.52
CA VAL A 753 25.23 -11.84 -2.23
C VAL A 753 24.60 -10.91 -3.26
N ASN A 754 23.83 -9.95 -2.79
CA ASN A 754 23.11 -8.97 -3.62
C ASN A 754 22.95 -7.62 -2.89
N PRO A 755 22.62 -6.53 -3.63
CA PRO A 755 22.09 -5.30 -3.04
C PRO A 755 20.72 -5.55 -2.37
N ASP A 756 20.29 -4.64 -1.51
CA ASP A 756 18.98 -4.73 -0.83
C ASP A 756 17.82 -4.81 -1.81
N CYS A 757 17.82 -3.99 -2.84
CA CYS A 757 16.73 -3.93 -3.82
C CYS A 757 17.26 -3.47 -5.19
N GLY A 758 16.37 -3.21 -6.15
CA GLY A 758 16.71 -2.71 -7.48
C GLY A 758 17.39 -1.33 -7.45
N LEU A 759 18.36 -1.11 -8.32
CA LEU A 759 19.28 0.03 -8.31
C LEU A 759 18.79 1.25 -9.10
N LYS A 760 17.57 1.22 -9.60
CA LYS A 760 17.03 2.22 -10.54
C LYS A 760 17.00 3.66 -10.01
N THR A 761 16.98 3.86 -8.69
CA THR A 761 16.96 5.17 -8.04
C THR A 761 18.36 5.73 -7.78
N ARG A 762 19.40 4.92 -7.96
CA ARG A 762 20.81 5.30 -7.73
C ARG A 762 21.40 5.96 -8.97
N LYS A 763 22.56 6.57 -8.79
CA LYS A 763 23.38 7.09 -9.89
C LYS A 763 24.41 6.04 -10.29
N GLU A 764 24.79 6.04 -11.55
CA GLU A 764 25.74 5.07 -12.08
C GLU A 764 27.10 5.01 -11.34
N PRO A 765 27.79 6.15 -11.03
CA PRO A 765 29.08 6.07 -10.35
C PRO A 765 29.01 5.42 -8.95
N GLU A 766 27.98 5.73 -8.18
CA GLU A 766 27.77 5.14 -6.86
C GLU A 766 27.39 3.65 -6.95
N THR A 767 26.60 3.29 -7.98
CA THR A 767 26.20 1.91 -8.23
C THR A 767 27.40 1.05 -8.59
N VAL A 768 28.23 1.49 -9.55
CA VAL A 768 29.42 0.76 -9.99
C VAL A 768 30.42 0.59 -8.84
N ALA A 769 30.65 1.65 -8.06
CA ALA A 769 31.56 1.58 -6.91
C ALA A 769 31.03 0.62 -5.82
N ALA A 770 29.74 0.66 -5.49
CA ALA A 770 29.16 -0.24 -4.49
C ALA A 770 29.19 -1.71 -4.93
N LEU A 771 28.87 -1.99 -6.19
CA LEU A 771 28.93 -3.34 -6.74
C LEU A 771 30.41 -3.86 -6.83
N ALA A 772 31.36 -3.00 -7.13
CA ALA A 772 32.78 -3.36 -7.09
C ALA A 772 33.23 -3.78 -5.66
N HIS A 773 32.84 -3.01 -4.63
CA HIS A 773 33.13 -3.38 -3.24
C HIS A 773 32.39 -4.67 -2.83
N MET A 774 31.14 -4.87 -3.26
CA MET A 774 30.39 -6.10 -3.01
C MET A 774 31.09 -7.33 -3.57
N VAL A 775 31.58 -7.28 -4.81
CA VAL A 775 32.27 -8.38 -5.44
C VAL A 775 33.66 -8.60 -4.79
N ALA A 776 34.39 -7.53 -4.46
CA ALA A 776 35.68 -7.62 -3.78
C ALA A 776 35.52 -8.28 -2.39
N ALA A 777 34.59 -7.84 -1.59
CA ALA A 777 34.24 -8.43 -0.29
C ALA A 777 33.87 -9.91 -0.42
N THR A 778 33.10 -10.28 -1.45
CA THR A 778 32.74 -11.68 -1.72
C THR A 778 33.94 -12.53 -2.09
N LYS A 779 34.86 -12.02 -2.92
CA LYS A 779 36.10 -12.72 -3.24
C LYS A 779 36.98 -12.94 -2.01
N THR A 780 37.11 -11.94 -1.15
CA THR A 780 37.79 -12.04 0.13
C THR A 780 37.17 -13.12 1.02
N LEU A 781 35.84 -13.15 1.11
CA LEU A 781 35.13 -14.19 1.87
C LEU A 781 35.38 -15.60 1.32
N ARG A 782 35.30 -15.77 -0.01
CA ARG A 782 35.62 -17.06 -0.68
C ARG A 782 37.01 -17.57 -0.32
N GLN A 783 38.03 -16.70 -0.33
CA GLN A 783 39.39 -17.03 0.05
C GLN A 783 39.52 -17.46 1.51
N GLN A 784 38.86 -16.73 2.44
CA GLN A 784 38.86 -17.07 3.86
C GLN A 784 38.24 -18.44 4.13
N VAL A 785 37.14 -18.75 3.49
CA VAL A 785 36.46 -20.06 3.65
C VAL A 785 37.26 -21.18 3.06
N GLN A 786 37.93 -20.98 1.92
CA GLN A 786 38.84 -21.98 1.33
C GLN A 786 40.04 -22.25 2.22
N GLN A 787 40.64 -21.23 2.80
CA GLN A 787 41.77 -21.36 3.73
C GLN A 787 41.38 -22.06 5.04
N SER A 788 40.16 -21.87 5.50
CA SER A 788 39.62 -22.50 6.73
C SER A 788 39.27 -23.98 6.51
N ALA A 789 39.11 -24.41 5.27
CA ALA A 789 38.78 -25.80 4.89
C ALA A 789 40.02 -26.67 4.61
N LEU A 790 41.24 -26.05 4.53
CA LEU A 790 42.53 -26.69 4.43
C LEU A 790 43.14 -26.87 5.81
#